data_e5d87f955da677ae10e3a09341ee0885
#
_entry.id   e5d87f955da677ae10e3a09341ee0885
#
_cell.length_a   1.000
_cell.length_b   1.000
_cell.length_c   1.000
_cell.angle_alpha   90.00
_cell.angle_beta   90.00
_cell.angle_gamma   90.00
#
_symmetry.space_group_name_H-M   'P 1'
#
loop_
_entity.id
_entity.type
_entity.pdbx_description
1 polymer ?
#
loop_
_entity_poly.entity_id
_entity_poly.type
_entity_poly.pdbx_seq_one_letter_code
_entity_poly.pdbx_strand_id
1 'polypeptide(L)'
;VQVYSTESEGAALFGIGVGDYIIFPSHLVMDEKEIVLFRRSTGACVLNKELYYARVVKYRKDWELCGAIILPLKDPLYKKLQSEVRPTQNLTFPRSALNYVPKDSDVGNRSLTKYCLQYLPKQGFIIPGMINYVKNYEGKLSGIDVKCEIFAMQTLPMMNAQTVPGDCGGAVMMLHPRSTRKLIGMHIGSATNVVTMRDGCLDSRSTGLIAILSLDRLHILTEKTYVSEGGFQSGTGFPTITWAKPNKYDNLHTLISDDDIGVHLPIDEHDSIKYYGDLMKNQPPCDIKGRTSHYKTPFYGCFAESKKPSALVESHVPDTSKLLKDANGKPSILVTQLSGYAGKTYEIPADIMETMISQMKDYMIDVLQGHAVGTSSNCKTAMWEALNGQYFNDDFDKVNEKSSAGIPWTNMGANSKNDFLEQKRILNMYRTCDEDRFVNGFYLKDDKLTKYFKRVFNNKMEQAKHLKRTFSIWKACLKDELRKIEKVQYGATRAFIAPPMESFLMGRFLFGRWKAAFKSNQERLFHGLGMDMKSLDVTDFVTKFMQYKYFMDVDYKNFDQNLLAQFIKAVAVIVVESIRHYEKNDEYANARYVYFEELIYTIICASKTLFMTNKGNKSGNVLTTELNCLVNFLYGWYVFIKQTGHTSLQTYLRYVRDKNFGDDKALGLTQEAVDMGFDFHAYKSVMAEIGQTVTPGNKSDVELPYFTNICELQFL
;
A
#
# COMPACT_ATOMS: atom_id res chain seq x y z
N VAL A 1 29.35 -16.06 1.87
CA VAL A 1 29.25 -17.52 2.06
C VAL A 1 29.83 -18.25 0.90
N GLN A 2 30.37 -19.43 1.14
CA GLN A 2 30.86 -20.34 0.10
C GLN A 2 29.80 -21.43 -0.10
N VAL A 3 29.28 -21.55 -1.32
CA VAL A 3 28.13 -22.42 -1.65
C VAL A 3 28.60 -23.58 -2.53
N TYR A 4 28.15 -24.78 -2.23
CA TYR A 4 28.50 -26.01 -2.91
C TYR A 4 27.25 -26.71 -3.47
N SER A 5 27.42 -27.38 -4.60
CA SER A 5 26.43 -28.38 -5.02
C SER A 5 26.53 -29.63 -4.13
N THR A 6 25.40 -30.25 -3.78
CA THR A 6 25.37 -31.48 -2.96
C THR A 6 26.08 -32.68 -3.59
N GLU A 7 26.37 -32.66 -4.89
CA GLU A 7 27.00 -33.80 -5.63
C GLU A 7 28.48 -33.62 -5.92
N SER A 8 29.02 -32.41 -5.82
CA SER A 8 30.43 -32.16 -6.07
C SER A 8 31.00 -31.27 -4.96
N GLU A 9 31.79 -31.87 -4.06
CA GLU A 9 32.56 -31.10 -3.06
C GLU A 9 33.59 -30.15 -3.70
N GLY A 10 33.80 -30.21 -5.03
CA GLY A 10 34.83 -29.48 -5.74
C GLY A 10 34.46 -28.15 -6.38
N ALA A 11 33.21 -27.89 -6.71
CA ALA A 11 32.75 -26.66 -7.36
C ALA A 11 32.06 -25.72 -6.36
N ALA A 12 32.79 -24.74 -5.84
CA ALA A 12 32.28 -23.74 -4.93
C ALA A 12 32.08 -22.42 -5.65
N LEU A 13 30.95 -21.81 -5.40
CA LEU A 13 30.69 -20.40 -5.68
C LEU A 13 30.70 -19.59 -4.38
N PHE A 14 30.65 -18.28 -4.53
CA PHE A 14 30.40 -17.38 -3.40
C PHE A 14 29.02 -16.82 -3.48
N GLY A 15 28.49 -16.36 -2.34
CA GLY A 15 27.20 -15.76 -2.21
C GLY A 15 27.15 -14.79 -1.04
N ILE A 16 26.02 -14.14 -0.87
CA ILE A 16 25.75 -13.18 0.21
C ILE A 16 24.73 -13.78 1.15
N GLY A 17 25.03 -13.80 2.46
CA GLY A 17 24.09 -14.19 3.50
C GLY A 17 23.29 -12.99 3.98
N VAL A 18 21.95 -13.10 4.03
CA VAL A 18 21.04 -12.05 4.47
C VAL A 18 19.92 -12.67 5.32
N GLY A 19 19.93 -12.41 6.63
CA GLY A 19 18.97 -13.05 7.54
C GLY A 19 19.06 -14.57 7.46
N ASP A 20 17.98 -15.25 7.17
CA ASP A 20 17.92 -16.70 7.05
C ASP A 20 18.09 -17.18 5.59
N TYR A 21 18.59 -16.32 4.70
CA TYR A 21 18.76 -16.62 3.28
C TYR A 21 20.21 -16.47 2.82
N ILE A 22 20.52 -17.20 1.76
CA ILE A 22 21.72 -16.99 0.97
C ILE A 22 21.34 -16.69 -0.47
N ILE A 23 22.01 -15.70 -1.07
CA ILE A 23 21.84 -15.30 -2.48
C ILE A 23 23.13 -15.61 -3.22
N PHE A 24 23.03 -16.28 -4.34
CA PHE A 24 24.18 -16.70 -5.13
C PHE A 24 23.83 -16.83 -6.63
N PRO A 25 24.82 -16.92 -7.53
CA PRO A 25 24.58 -17.12 -8.96
C PRO A 25 23.82 -18.42 -9.24
N SER A 26 22.84 -18.37 -10.15
CA SER A 26 21.91 -19.48 -10.37
C SER A 26 22.50 -20.67 -11.13
N HIS A 27 23.58 -20.48 -11.90
CA HIS A 27 24.20 -21.56 -12.68
C HIS A 27 24.79 -22.72 -11.85
N LEU A 28 24.87 -22.59 -10.51
CA LEU A 28 25.17 -23.69 -9.61
C LEU A 28 24.06 -24.73 -9.48
N VAL A 29 22.78 -24.30 -9.70
CA VAL A 29 21.58 -25.11 -9.42
C VAL A 29 20.78 -25.40 -10.69
N MET A 30 21.37 -25.26 -11.87
CA MET A 30 20.65 -25.35 -13.14
C MET A 30 20.07 -26.74 -13.45
N ASP A 31 20.47 -27.79 -12.72
CA ASP A 31 19.98 -29.16 -12.87
C ASP A 31 18.82 -29.50 -11.89
N GLU A 32 17.98 -28.52 -11.52
CA GLU A 32 16.82 -28.69 -10.64
C GLU A 32 17.16 -29.13 -9.20
N LYS A 33 18.33 -28.84 -8.71
CA LYS A 33 18.75 -29.16 -7.33
C LYS A 33 18.02 -28.25 -6.36
N GLU A 34 17.17 -28.81 -5.53
CA GLU A 34 16.42 -28.06 -4.50
C GLU A 34 17.28 -27.73 -3.27
N ILE A 35 18.40 -28.41 -3.05
CA ILE A 35 19.22 -28.32 -1.84
C ILE A 35 20.66 -28.01 -2.19
N VAL A 36 21.24 -27.07 -1.47
CA VAL A 36 22.67 -26.74 -1.54
C VAL A 36 23.32 -26.80 -0.17
N LEU A 37 24.63 -27.08 -0.15
CA LEU A 37 25.45 -26.97 1.05
C LEU A 37 26.17 -25.61 1.05
N PHE A 38 26.43 -25.06 2.20
CA PHE A 38 27.23 -23.83 2.29
C PHE A 38 28.03 -23.75 3.59
N ARG A 39 29.12 -22.98 3.55
CA ARG A 39 29.94 -22.62 4.71
C ARG A 39 29.96 -21.12 4.90
N ARG A 40 30.02 -20.69 6.16
CA ARG A 40 30.26 -19.29 6.46
C ARG A 40 31.67 -18.89 6.13
N SER A 41 31.86 -17.81 5.38
CA SER A 41 33.18 -17.30 5.01
C SER A 41 33.18 -15.77 5.02
N THR A 42 34.34 -15.16 5.21
CA THR A 42 34.61 -13.76 4.90
C THR A 42 35.65 -13.73 3.79
N GLY A 43 35.20 -13.55 2.56
CA GLY A 43 36.06 -13.61 1.41
C GLY A 43 36.74 -14.98 1.28
N ALA A 44 38.07 -15.00 1.03
CA ALA A 44 38.86 -16.22 0.91
C ALA A 44 39.02 -17.01 2.22
N CYS A 45 38.77 -16.37 3.38
CA CYS A 45 38.86 -17.03 4.67
C CYS A 45 37.56 -17.78 5.03
N VAL A 46 37.63 -19.09 5.11
CA VAL A 46 36.56 -19.92 5.65
C VAL A 46 36.63 -19.84 7.17
N LEU A 47 35.63 -19.14 7.76
CA LEU A 47 35.58 -18.90 9.22
C LEU A 47 35.17 -20.13 10.01
N ASN A 48 34.50 -21.09 9.38
CA ASN A 48 33.97 -22.26 10.04
C ASN A 48 34.00 -23.48 9.10
N LYS A 49 34.36 -24.64 9.61
CA LYS A 49 34.30 -25.90 8.88
C LYS A 49 32.88 -26.49 8.83
N GLU A 50 31.97 -25.93 9.60
CA GLU A 50 30.58 -26.39 9.65
C GLU A 50 29.87 -26.21 8.30
N LEU A 51 29.17 -27.24 7.88
CA LEU A 51 28.33 -27.23 6.66
C LEU A 51 26.86 -27.08 7.02
N TYR A 52 26.23 -26.16 6.36
CA TYR A 52 24.80 -25.89 6.48
C TYR A 52 24.08 -26.28 5.20
N TYR A 53 22.82 -26.74 5.36
CA TYR A 53 21.92 -26.94 4.25
C TYR A 53 21.06 -25.73 4.02
N ALA A 54 20.83 -25.39 2.77
CA ALA A 54 19.84 -24.41 2.35
C ALA A 54 18.97 -24.98 1.25
N ARG A 55 17.67 -24.67 1.29
CA ARG A 55 16.70 -25.06 0.26
C ARG A 55 16.49 -23.91 -0.68
N VAL A 56 16.63 -24.17 -1.98
CA VAL A 56 16.33 -23.17 -3.03
C VAL A 56 14.84 -22.85 -2.99
N VAL A 57 14.51 -21.56 -2.80
CA VAL A 57 13.13 -21.08 -2.74
C VAL A 57 12.76 -20.29 -3.96
N LYS A 58 13.73 -19.66 -4.60
CA LYS A 58 13.49 -18.91 -5.83
C LYS A 58 14.70 -18.90 -6.74
N TYR A 59 14.41 -19.05 -8.02
CA TYR A 59 15.39 -19.14 -9.08
C TYR A 59 14.95 -18.24 -10.24
N ARG A 60 15.84 -17.33 -10.67
CA ARG A 60 15.56 -16.37 -11.73
C ARG A 60 16.66 -16.42 -12.79
N LYS A 61 16.40 -17.19 -13.87
CA LYS A 61 17.31 -17.32 -15.04
C LYS A 61 17.61 -15.97 -15.70
N ASP A 62 16.58 -15.12 -15.81
CA ASP A 62 16.66 -13.78 -16.39
C ASP A 62 17.53 -12.80 -15.58
N TRP A 63 17.84 -13.11 -14.31
CA TRP A 63 18.73 -12.34 -13.46
C TRP A 63 20.05 -13.06 -13.15
N GLU A 64 20.16 -14.33 -13.50
CA GLU A 64 21.26 -15.21 -13.12
C GLU A 64 21.48 -15.27 -11.60
N LEU A 65 20.41 -15.18 -10.81
CA LEU A 65 20.41 -15.18 -9.35
C LEU A 65 19.46 -16.23 -8.77
N CYS A 66 19.87 -16.78 -7.64
CA CYS A 66 19.14 -17.76 -6.87
C CYS A 66 19.08 -17.34 -5.39
N GLY A 67 17.91 -17.53 -4.76
CA GLY A 67 17.72 -17.40 -3.32
C GLY A 67 17.42 -18.74 -2.67
N ALA A 68 18.10 -19.05 -1.57
CA ALA A 68 17.86 -20.27 -0.80
C ALA A 68 17.72 -19.96 0.68
N ILE A 69 16.75 -20.62 1.36
CA ILE A 69 16.51 -20.50 2.79
C ILE A 69 17.37 -21.49 3.57
N ILE A 70 18.03 -21.01 4.63
CA ILE A 70 18.82 -21.83 5.53
C ILE A 70 17.90 -22.78 6.31
N LEU A 71 18.19 -24.06 6.25
CA LEU A 71 17.40 -25.06 6.96
C LEU A 71 17.74 -25.06 8.47
N PRO A 72 16.73 -25.21 9.37
CA PRO A 72 16.98 -25.33 10.79
C PRO A 72 17.67 -26.67 11.12
N LEU A 73 18.49 -26.71 12.16
CA LEU A 73 19.28 -27.91 12.56
C LEU A 73 18.45 -29.15 12.87
N LYS A 74 17.15 -28.97 13.15
CA LYS A 74 16.21 -30.09 13.31
C LYS A 74 15.83 -30.79 12.00
N ASP A 75 16.19 -30.21 10.84
CA ASP A 75 15.90 -30.80 9.54
C ASP A 75 16.61 -32.14 9.39
N PRO A 76 15.92 -33.20 8.88
CA PRO A 76 16.49 -34.55 8.74
C PRO A 76 17.76 -34.62 7.88
N LEU A 77 17.96 -33.66 6.97
CA LEU A 77 19.15 -33.62 6.10
C LEU A 77 20.43 -33.52 6.91
N TYR A 78 20.45 -32.81 8.05
CA TYR A 78 21.66 -32.71 8.89
C TYR A 78 22.13 -34.03 9.49
N LYS A 79 21.29 -35.07 9.54
CA LYS A 79 21.67 -36.40 9.97
C LYS A 79 22.62 -37.09 9.00
N LYS A 80 22.65 -36.61 7.73
CA LYS A 80 23.53 -37.15 6.67
C LYS A 80 24.95 -36.58 6.73
N LEU A 81 25.14 -35.45 7.46
CA LEU A 81 26.45 -34.85 7.63
C LEU A 81 27.30 -35.65 8.64
N GLN A 82 28.59 -35.70 8.40
CA GLN A 82 29.55 -36.24 9.36
C GLN A 82 29.58 -35.37 10.61
N SER A 83 29.83 -35.97 11.79
CA SER A 83 29.81 -35.26 13.08
C SER A 83 30.80 -34.10 13.13
N GLU A 84 31.92 -34.18 12.47
CA GLU A 84 33.01 -33.19 12.45
C GLU A 84 32.62 -31.91 11.67
N VAL A 85 31.64 -31.97 10.77
CA VAL A 85 31.24 -30.86 9.92
C VAL A 85 29.82 -30.40 10.21
N ARG A 86 29.13 -31.09 11.09
CA ARG A 86 27.76 -30.78 11.47
C ARG A 86 27.67 -29.51 12.33
N PRO A 87 26.78 -28.54 12.00
CA PRO A 87 26.63 -27.34 12.80
C PRO A 87 26.07 -27.64 14.21
N THR A 88 26.53 -26.87 15.17
CA THR A 88 26.07 -26.94 16.57
C THR A 88 24.97 -25.93 16.89
N GLN A 89 24.85 -24.87 16.09
CA GLN A 89 23.88 -23.78 16.28
C GLN A 89 23.21 -23.39 14.97
N ASN A 90 21.97 -22.92 15.05
CA ASN A 90 21.30 -22.31 13.90
C ASN A 90 22.04 -21.06 13.44
N LEU A 91 22.20 -20.91 12.12
CA LEU A 91 22.87 -19.78 11.53
C LEU A 91 21.84 -18.76 11.03
N THR A 92 22.06 -17.52 11.40
CA THR A 92 21.33 -16.36 10.84
C THR A 92 22.34 -15.26 10.53
N PHE A 93 22.25 -14.67 9.34
CA PHE A 93 23.12 -13.57 8.93
C PHE A 93 22.54 -12.22 9.36
N PRO A 94 23.39 -11.18 9.56
CA PRO A 94 22.91 -9.83 9.80
C PRO A 94 22.11 -9.31 8.60
N ARG A 95 20.97 -8.71 8.87
CA ARG A 95 20.15 -8.02 7.84
C ARG A 95 20.78 -6.70 7.39
N SER A 96 21.75 -6.19 8.11
CA SER A 96 22.47 -4.95 7.78
C SER A 96 23.13 -4.98 6.41
N ALA A 97 23.38 -6.17 5.82
CA ALA A 97 23.84 -6.30 4.44
C ALA A 97 22.91 -5.59 3.44
N LEU A 98 21.60 -5.57 3.69
CA LEU A 98 20.62 -4.86 2.86
C LEU A 98 20.84 -3.34 2.82
N ASN A 99 21.47 -2.77 3.84
CA ASN A 99 21.76 -1.34 3.87
C ASN A 99 22.81 -0.92 2.82
N TYR A 100 23.56 -1.86 2.30
CA TYR A 100 24.58 -1.62 1.28
C TYR A 100 24.11 -1.87 -0.15
N VAL A 101 22.92 -2.43 -0.33
CA VAL A 101 22.34 -2.74 -1.64
C VAL A 101 21.46 -1.58 -2.10
N PRO A 102 21.66 -1.01 -3.30
CA PRO A 102 20.87 0.10 -3.82
C PRO A 102 19.48 -0.37 -4.26
N LYS A 103 18.58 0.60 -4.49
CA LYS A 103 17.29 0.35 -5.16
C LYS A 103 17.51 0.18 -6.67
N ASP A 104 16.54 -0.41 -7.38
CA ASP A 104 16.59 -0.53 -8.84
C ASP A 104 16.75 0.82 -9.54
N SER A 105 16.09 1.86 -9.05
CA SER A 105 16.24 3.22 -9.57
C SER A 105 17.68 3.75 -9.55
N ASP A 106 18.42 3.42 -8.50
CA ASP A 106 19.80 3.86 -8.34
C ASP A 106 20.75 3.04 -9.21
N VAL A 107 20.49 1.74 -9.36
CA VAL A 107 21.24 0.83 -10.22
C VAL A 107 21.09 1.21 -11.70
N GLY A 108 19.88 1.62 -12.12
CA GLY A 108 19.59 2.10 -13.47
C GLY A 108 20.21 3.46 -13.81
N ASN A 109 20.70 4.20 -12.81
CA ASN A 109 21.31 5.52 -13.04
C ASN A 109 22.74 5.39 -13.55
N ARG A 110 22.93 5.54 -14.88
CA ARG A 110 24.22 5.41 -15.56
C ARG A 110 25.34 6.30 -15.01
N SER A 111 25.02 7.43 -14.39
CA SER A 111 26.01 8.34 -13.79
C SER A 111 26.55 7.80 -12.46
N LEU A 112 25.76 7.01 -11.73
CA LEU A 112 26.12 6.44 -10.43
C LEU A 112 26.91 5.13 -10.59
N THR A 113 26.63 4.34 -11.64
CA THR A 113 27.14 2.98 -11.77
C THR A 113 28.32 2.81 -12.74
N LYS A 114 28.89 3.93 -13.26
CA LYS A 114 29.93 3.88 -14.30
C LYS A 114 31.23 3.21 -13.84
N TYR A 115 31.67 3.43 -12.60
CA TYR A 115 32.92 2.90 -12.06
C TYR A 115 32.62 1.98 -10.89
N CYS A 116 33.36 0.85 -10.81
CA CYS A 116 33.15 -0.14 -9.76
C CYS A 116 34.45 -0.79 -9.29
N LEU A 117 34.35 -1.48 -8.14
CA LEU A 117 35.32 -2.39 -7.60
C LEU A 117 34.74 -3.79 -7.56
N GLN A 118 35.42 -4.76 -8.14
CA GLN A 118 35.04 -6.15 -8.08
C GLN A 118 36.01 -6.91 -7.13
N TYR A 119 35.40 -7.61 -6.18
CA TYR A 119 36.15 -8.55 -5.33
C TYR A 119 36.23 -9.93 -5.98
N LEU A 120 37.41 -10.49 -6.06
CA LEU A 120 37.70 -11.84 -6.56
C LEU A 120 37.95 -12.75 -5.35
N PRO A 121 36.92 -13.49 -4.88
CA PRO A 121 37.00 -14.18 -3.59
C PRO A 121 38.00 -15.33 -3.53
N LYS A 122 38.23 -16.03 -4.63
CA LYS A 122 39.20 -17.10 -4.69
C LYS A 122 40.65 -16.59 -4.66
N GLN A 123 40.88 -15.43 -5.24
CA GLN A 123 42.19 -14.82 -5.35
C GLN A 123 42.52 -13.86 -4.22
N GLY A 124 41.47 -13.36 -3.52
CA GLY A 124 41.60 -12.37 -2.44
C GLY A 124 41.92 -10.95 -2.91
N PHE A 125 41.69 -10.62 -4.18
CA PHE A 125 41.98 -9.31 -4.76
C PHE A 125 40.72 -8.46 -4.95
N ILE A 126 40.92 -7.14 -5.06
CA ILE A 126 39.96 -6.19 -5.52
C ILE A 126 40.47 -5.55 -6.80
N ILE A 127 39.68 -5.61 -7.86
CA ILE A 127 40.03 -5.02 -9.16
C ILE A 127 39.06 -3.87 -9.49
N PRO A 128 39.58 -2.70 -9.92
CA PRO A 128 38.77 -1.61 -10.43
C PRO A 128 38.39 -1.86 -11.89
N GLY A 129 37.20 -1.36 -12.26
CA GLY A 129 36.69 -1.44 -13.60
C GLY A 129 35.59 -0.46 -13.92
N MET A 130 35.18 -0.50 -15.18
CA MET A 130 34.03 0.25 -15.68
C MET A 130 32.93 -0.73 -16.06
N ILE A 131 31.69 -0.42 -15.71
CA ILE A 131 30.54 -1.25 -16.01
C ILE A 131 29.61 -0.57 -17.00
N ASN A 132 29.04 -1.39 -17.89
CA ASN A 132 27.98 -1.01 -18.82
C ASN A 132 26.78 -1.94 -18.63
N TYR A 133 25.60 -1.38 -18.63
CA TYR A 133 24.36 -2.14 -18.53
C TYR A 133 24.03 -2.82 -19.87
N VAL A 134 23.70 -4.10 -19.83
CA VAL A 134 23.28 -4.90 -20.98
C VAL A 134 21.95 -5.56 -20.66
N LYS A 135 20.89 -5.08 -21.32
CA LYS A 135 19.51 -5.53 -21.05
C LYS A 135 19.27 -6.98 -21.47
N ASN A 136 19.79 -7.36 -22.60
CA ASN A 136 19.60 -8.69 -23.18
C ASN A 136 20.98 -9.28 -23.53
N TYR A 137 21.63 -9.87 -22.53
CA TYR A 137 22.84 -10.64 -22.77
C TYR A 137 22.45 -12.06 -23.16
N GLU A 138 23.01 -12.56 -24.26
CA GLU A 138 22.90 -13.94 -24.71
C GLU A 138 24.32 -14.52 -24.86
N GLY A 139 24.60 -15.60 -24.14
CA GLY A 139 25.92 -16.22 -24.15
C GLY A 139 25.97 -17.52 -23.35
N LYS A 140 27.17 -18.05 -23.13
CA LYS A 140 27.36 -19.28 -22.33
C LYS A 140 28.05 -18.96 -21.02
N LEU A 141 27.49 -19.45 -19.90
CA LEU A 141 28.13 -19.49 -18.60
C LEU A 141 28.36 -20.96 -18.21
N SER A 142 29.61 -21.33 -17.95
CA SER A 142 29.96 -22.73 -17.61
C SER A 142 29.40 -23.77 -18.59
N GLY A 143 29.33 -23.43 -19.89
CA GLY A 143 28.79 -24.29 -20.93
C GLY A 143 27.28 -24.23 -21.15
N ILE A 144 26.54 -23.48 -20.33
CA ILE A 144 25.08 -23.37 -20.34
C ILE A 144 24.67 -22.06 -21.03
N ASP A 145 23.73 -22.16 -21.96
CA ASP A 145 23.18 -20.99 -22.63
C ASP A 145 22.36 -20.15 -21.65
N VAL A 146 22.68 -18.87 -21.51
CA VAL A 146 22.00 -17.92 -20.64
C VAL A 146 21.50 -16.73 -21.42
N LYS A 147 20.32 -16.28 -21.05
CA LYS A 147 19.72 -15.02 -21.52
C LYS A 147 19.30 -14.23 -20.31
N CYS A 148 20.04 -13.16 -20.00
CA CYS A 148 19.83 -12.43 -18.76
C CYS A 148 20.18 -10.94 -18.88
N GLU A 149 19.78 -10.19 -17.87
CA GLU A 149 20.07 -8.78 -17.69
C GLU A 149 21.29 -8.64 -16.76
N ILE A 150 22.36 -7.99 -17.24
CA ILE A 150 23.65 -7.94 -16.54
C ILE A 150 24.32 -6.56 -16.63
N PHE A 151 25.36 -6.39 -15.80
CA PHE A 151 26.43 -5.45 -16.10
C PHE A 151 27.60 -6.17 -16.76
N ALA A 152 28.11 -5.60 -17.85
CA ALA A 152 29.38 -6.00 -18.45
C ALA A 152 30.49 -5.12 -17.88
N MET A 153 31.46 -5.73 -17.21
CA MET A 153 32.58 -5.03 -16.57
C MET A 153 33.86 -5.17 -17.40
N GLN A 154 34.48 -4.06 -17.72
CA GLN A 154 35.81 -4.00 -18.30
C GLN A 154 36.83 -3.58 -17.22
N THR A 155 37.87 -4.35 -17.02
CA THR A 155 38.97 -3.97 -16.15
C THR A 155 39.77 -2.81 -16.76
N LEU A 156 40.36 -1.97 -15.92
CA LEU A 156 41.24 -0.91 -16.41
C LEU A 156 42.48 -1.48 -17.07
N PRO A 157 42.98 -0.91 -18.20
CA PRO A 157 44.05 -1.51 -19.03
C PRO A 157 45.36 -1.79 -18.32
N MET A 158 45.60 -1.19 -17.15
CA MET A 158 46.86 -1.35 -16.38
C MET A 158 46.86 -2.55 -15.44
N MET A 159 45.75 -3.30 -15.37
CA MET A 159 45.65 -4.45 -14.45
C MET A 159 45.54 -5.78 -15.23
N ASN A 160 46.59 -6.60 -15.17
CA ASN A 160 46.61 -7.96 -15.73
C ASN A 160 45.81 -8.97 -14.89
N ALA A 161 44.87 -8.53 -14.08
CA ALA A 161 44.05 -9.40 -13.24
C ALA A 161 42.90 -10.01 -14.07
N GLN A 162 42.93 -11.31 -14.26
CA GLN A 162 41.88 -12.09 -14.89
C GLN A 162 41.08 -12.84 -13.84
N THR A 163 39.76 -12.97 -14.05
CA THR A 163 38.91 -13.83 -13.22
C THR A 163 39.26 -15.30 -13.51
N VAL A 164 39.30 -16.13 -12.48
CA VAL A 164 39.53 -17.56 -12.58
C VAL A 164 38.29 -18.37 -12.18
N PRO A 165 38.14 -19.60 -12.61
CA PRO A 165 37.07 -20.47 -12.14
C PRO A 165 37.01 -20.53 -10.61
N GLY A 166 35.84 -20.23 -10.04
CA GLY A 166 35.62 -20.11 -8.61
C GLY A 166 35.58 -18.69 -8.07
N ASP A 167 35.75 -17.64 -8.89
CA ASP A 167 35.52 -16.26 -8.51
C ASP A 167 34.03 -15.85 -8.63
N CYS A 168 33.17 -16.73 -9.16
CA CYS A 168 31.74 -16.49 -9.25
C CYS A 168 31.11 -16.23 -7.86
N GLY A 169 30.23 -15.25 -7.80
CA GLY A 169 29.62 -14.78 -6.55
C GLY A 169 30.41 -13.67 -5.85
N GLY A 170 31.57 -13.29 -6.39
CA GLY A 170 32.33 -12.14 -5.89
C GLY A 170 31.54 -10.83 -5.96
N ALA A 171 31.58 -10.06 -4.88
CA ALA A 171 30.85 -8.82 -4.75
C ALA A 171 31.37 -7.71 -5.68
N VAL A 172 30.47 -6.95 -6.28
CA VAL A 172 30.78 -5.78 -7.09
C VAL A 172 30.17 -4.52 -6.45
N MET A 173 31.02 -3.54 -6.19
CA MET A 173 30.65 -2.30 -5.52
C MET A 173 30.88 -1.10 -6.44
N MET A 174 29.89 -0.17 -6.54
CA MET A 174 30.08 1.06 -7.28
C MET A 174 30.98 2.06 -6.55
N LEU A 175 31.77 2.80 -7.31
CA LEU A 175 32.62 3.89 -6.84
C LEU A 175 31.89 5.23 -7.05
N HIS A 176 30.99 5.58 -6.14
CA HIS A 176 30.33 6.89 -6.17
C HIS A 176 30.35 7.54 -4.79
N PRO A 177 30.91 8.78 -4.66
CA PRO A 177 31.15 9.41 -3.36
C PRO A 177 29.86 9.75 -2.61
N ARG A 178 28.73 9.97 -3.31
CA ARG A 178 27.45 10.37 -2.72
C ARG A 178 26.56 9.19 -2.34
N SER A 179 26.90 7.96 -2.69
CA SER A 179 26.08 6.80 -2.36
C SER A 179 26.68 6.02 -1.19
N THR A 180 25.86 5.75 -0.17
CA THR A 180 26.18 4.83 0.92
C THR A 180 25.88 3.36 0.53
N ARG A 181 25.01 3.15 -0.47
CA ARG A 181 24.57 1.85 -0.97
C ARG A 181 25.37 1.47 -2.22
N LYS A 182 26.42 0.69 -2.03
CA LYS A 182 27.45 0.48 -3.05
C LYS A 182 27.48 -0.92 -3.66
N LEU A 183 26.83 -1.92 -3.04
CA LEU A 183 26.84 -3.30 -3.51
C LEU A 183 25.82 -3.49 -4.64
N ILE A 184 26.29 -3.45 -5.88
CA ILE A 184 25.45 -3.42 -7.09
C ILE A 184 25.36 -4.74 -7.84
N GLY A 185 26.18 -5.73 -7.49
CA GLY A 185 26.14 -6.98 -8.24
C GLY A 185 27.05 -8.07 -7.70
N MET A 186 26.95 -9.23 -8.34
CA MET A 186 27.78 -10.41 -8.12
C MET A 186 28.37 -10.88 -9.43
N HIS A 187 29.66 -11.25 -9.41
CA HIS A 187 30.31 -11.82 -10.56
C HIS A 187 29.75 -13.21 -10.92
N ILE A 188 29.38 -13.41 -12.18
CA ILE A 188 28.76 -14.65 -12.65
C ILE A 188 29.60 -15.37 -13.73
N GLY A 189 30.59 -14.72 -14.28
CA GLY A 189 31.45 -15.31 -15.30
C GLY A 189 32.21 -14.25 -16.07
N SER A 190 32.91 -14.67 -17.11
CA SER A 190 33.60 -13.78 -18.02
C SER A 190 33.42 -14.22 -19.48
N ALA A 191 33.37 -13.23 -20.37
CA ALA A 191 33.34 -13.43 -21.81
C ALA A 191 34.61 -12.83 -22.43
N THR A 192 35.21 -13.51 -23.39
CA THR A 192 36.33 -12.98 -24.13
C THR A 192 35.81 -12.29 -25.39
N ASN A 193 35.95 -10.98 -25.44
CA ASN A 193 35.59 -10.18 -26.63
C ASN A 193 36.89 -9.84 -27.38
N VAL A 194 36.91 -10.13 -28.67
CA VAL A 194 37.99 -9.68 -29.56
C VAL A 194 37.61 -8.27 -30.05
N VAL A 195 38.39 -7.28 -29.65
CA VAL A 195 38.21 -5.88 -30.07
C VAL A 195 39.33 -5.50 -31.00
N THR A 196 38.99 -4.98 -32.19
CA THR A 196 39.98 -4.40 -33.10
C THR A 196 40.36 -3.01 -32.59
N MET A 197 41.61 -2.84 -32.22
CA MET A 197 42.12 -1.52 -31.77
C MET A 197 42.28 -0.58 -32.96
N ARG A 198 42.39 0.74 -32.68
CA ARG A 198 42.54 1.79 -33.72
C ARG A 198 43.79 1.62 -34.61
N ASP A 199 44.75 0.89 -34.13
CA ASP A 199 45.99 0.53 -34.84
C ASP A 199 45.89 -0.76 -35.68
N GLY A 200 44.72 -1.38 -35.72
CA GLY A 200 44.45 -2.61 -36.43
C GLY A 200 44.89 -3.88 -35.69
N CYS A 201 45.43 -3.77 -34.50
CA CYS A 201 45.77 -4.93 -33.64
C CYS A 201 44.50 -5.52 -33.03
N LEU A 202 44.44 -6.86 -32.93
CA LEU A 202 43.38 -7.57 -32.22
C LEU A 202 43.80 -7.70 -30.75
N ASP A 203 42.99 -7.08 -29.86
CA ASP A 203 43.12 -7.20 -28.41
C ASP A 203 42.00 -8.07 -27.87
N SER A 204 42.31 -9.16 -27.22
CA SER A 204 41.34 -10.02 -26.57
C SER A 204 41.17 -9.57 -25.12
N ARG A 205 40.12 -8.80 -24.85
CA ARG A 205 39.79 -8.37 -23.50
C ARG A 205 38.77 -9.28 -22.87
N SER A 206 39.06 -9.72 -21.67
CA SER A 206 38.09 -10.41 -20.83
C SER A 206 37.12 -9.40 -20.24
N THR A 207 35.83 -9.60 -20.52
CA THR A 207 34.74 -8.82 -19.94
C THR A 207 34.10 -9.61 -18.82
N GLY A 208 34.13 -9.09 -17.60
CA GLY A 208 33.41 -9.68 -16.46
C GLY A 208 31.91 -9.53 -16.62
N LEU A 209 31.20 -10.61 -16.42
CA LEU A 209 29.71 -10.62 -16.42
C LEU A 209 29.23 -10.57 -14.98
N ILE A 210 28.32 -9.66 -14.69
CA ILE A 210 27.86 -9.34 -13.33
C ILE A 210 26.36 -9.39 -13.28
N ALA A 211 25.80 -10.29 -12.46
CA ALA A 211 24.41 -10.31 -12.10
C ALA A 211 24.08 -9.07 -11.25
N ILE A 212 23.01 -8.40 -11.60
CA ILE A 212 22.62 -7.14 -10.96
C ILE A 212 21.95 -7.43 -9.62
N LEU A 213 22.45 -6.81 -8.55
CA LEU A 213 21.83 -6.81 -7.23
C LEU A 213 21.13 -5.49 -6.97
N SER A 214 19.86 -5.58 -6.58
CA SER A 214 19.09 -4.46 -6.05
C SER A 214 18.24 -4.94 -4.87
N LEU A 215 17.76 -4.02 -4.07
CA LEU A 215 16.85 -4.34 -2.96
C LEU A 215 15.61 -5.07 -3.45
N ASP A 216 15.09 -4.67 -4.59
CA ASP A 216 13.89 -5.19 -5.20
C ASP A 216 14.09 -6.66 -5.61
N ARG A 217 15.21 -6.95 -6.29
CA ARG A 217 15.58 -8.32 -6.66
C ARG A 217 15.85 -9.22 -5.44
N LEU A 218 16.50 -8.67 -4.41
CA LEU A 218 16.75 -9.43 -3.17
C LEU A 218 15.45 -9.77 -2.46
N HIS A 219 14.49 -8.86 -2.40
CA HIS A 219 13.18 -9.12 -1.80
C HIS A 219 12.45 -10.24 -2.54
N ILE A 220 12.47 -10.22 -3.87
CA ILE A 220 11.87 -11.28 -4.69
C ILE A 220 12.55 -12.63 -4.48
N LEU A 221 13.88 -12.66 -4.40
CA LEU A 221 14.66 -13.90 -4.24
C LEU A 221 14.54 -14.52 -2.85
N THR A 222 14.25 -13.72 -1.83
CA THR A 222 14.14 -14.23 -0.47
C THR A 222 12.74 -14.68 -0.10
N GLU A 223 11.74 -14.54 -0.96
CA GLU A 223 10.32 -14.88 -0.71
C GLU A 223 9.78 -14.49 0.67
N LYS A 224 10.53 -13.73 1.46
CA LYS A 224 9.98 -13.14 2.66
C LYS A 224 9.01 -12.04 2.25
N THR A 225 7.78 -12.43 1.96
CA THR A 225 6.65 -11.70 2.45
C THR A 225 6.89 -11.54 3.95
N TYR A 226 7.30 -10.37 4.39
CA TYR A 226 7.30 -10.05 5.79
C TYR A 226 5.82 -10.08 6.21
N VAL A 227 5.38 -11.23 6.68
CA VAL A 227 4.14 -11.35 7.41
C VAL A 227 4.39 -10.59 8.70
N SER A 228 4.02 -9.30 8.72
CA SER A 228 3.63 -8.72 9.99
C SER A 228 2.51 -9.62 10.51
N GLU A 229 2.35 -9.74 11.83
CA GLU A 229 1.19 -10.40 12.43
C GLU A 229 -0.08 -9.61 12.04
N GLY A 230 -0.47 -9.65 10.79
CA GLY A 230 -1.49 -8.83 10.16
C GLY A 230 -1.45 -8.88 8.64
N GLY A 231 -0.91 -9.94 8.03
CA GLY A 231 -1.02 -10.25 6.61
C GLY A 231 -0.52 -9.17 5.64
N PHE A 232 0.23 -9.55 4.64
CA PHE A 232 0.58 -8.84 3.40
C PHE A 232 1.44 -7.59 3.51
N GLN A 233 2.74 -7.76 3.32
CA GLN A 233 3.69 -6.68 3.02
C GLN A 233 4.47 -7.03 1.75
N SER A 234 3.86 -6.98 0.61
CA SER A 234 4.59 -7.05 -0.65
C SER A 234 4.81 -5.65 -1.21
N GLY A 235 6.06 -5.24 -1.31
CA GLY A 235 6.52 -4.14 -2.14
C GLY A 235 6.05 -2.72 -1.79
N THR A 236 5.43 -2.47 -0.63
CA THR A 236 4.90 -1.13 -0.33
C THR A 236 5.85 -0.23 0.45
N GLY A 237 6.81 -0.78 1.18
CA GLY A 237 7.64 0.00 2.13
C GLY A 237 6.88 0.49 3.37
N PHE A 238 5.66 0.01 3.60
CA PHE A 238 4.86 0.33 4.78
C PHE A 238 5.53 -0.26 6.03
N PRO A 239 5.69 0.50 7.14
CA PRO A 239 6.39 0.02 8.32
C PRO A 239 5.60 -1.05 9.07
N THR A 240 6.33 -1.89 9.82
CA THR A 240 5.71 -2.85 10.73
C THR A 240 5.15 -2.13 11.95
N ILE A 241 3.86 -2.33 12.21
CA ILE A 241 3.15 -1.75 13.35
C ILE A 241 2.76 -2.85 14.31
N THR A 242 2.99 -2.63 15.59
CA THR A 242 2.68 -3.59 16.65
C THR A 242 1.55 -3.07 17.54
N TRP A 243 0.90 -3.99 18.29
CA TRP A 243 -0.08 -3.60 19.27
C TRP A 243 0.59 -2.95 20.48
N ALA A 244 0.01 -1.84 20.95
CA ALA A 244 0.36 -1.25 22.22
C ALA A 244 -0.05 -2.20 23.37
N LYS A 245 0.77 -2.27 24.41
CA LYS A 245 0.34 -2.98 25.64
C LYS A 245 -0.85 -2.25 26.26
N PRO A 246 -1.92 -2.96 26.67
CA PRO A 246 -3.03 -2.36 27.39
C PRO A 246 -2.56 -1.56 28.60
N ASN A 247 -3.13 -0.41 28.81
CA ASN A 247 -2.85 0.42 29.98
C ASN A 247 -4.15 0.96 30.59
N LYS A 248 -4.05 1.71 31.68
CA LYS A 248 -5.22 2.24 32.41
C LYS A 248 -6.14 3.18 31.58
N TYR A 249 -5.72 3.60 30.39
CA TYR A 249 -6.51 4.42 29.47
C TYR A 249 -7.10 3.59 28.33
N ASP A 250 -6.73 2.32 28.24
CA ASP A 250 -7.21 1.37 27.22
C ASP A 250 -8.28 0.46 27.85
N ASN A 251 -9.40 1.07 28.26
CA ASN A 251 -10.50 0.35 28.90
C ASN A 251 -11.36 -0.45 27.92
N LEU A 252 -11.06 -0.43 26.62
CA LEU A 252 -11.84 -1.14 25.61
C LEU A 252 -11.78 -2.65 25.80
N HIS A 253 -10.64 -3.19 26.29
CA HIS A 253 -10.54 -4.60 26.62
C HIS A 253 -11.52 -5.05 27.72
N THR A 254 -11.90 -4.16 28.64
CA THR A 254 -12.88 -4.46 29.68
C THR A 254 -14.32 -4.48 29.16
N LEU A 255 -14.56 -4.02 27.95
CA LEU A 255 -15.87 -4.03 27.30
C LEU A 255 -16.12 -5.30 26.50
N ILE A 256 -15.10 -6.12 26.28
CA ILE A 256 -15.20 -7.38 25.54
C ILE A 256 -15.45 -8.50 26.56
N SER A 257 -16.47 -9.30 26.32
CA SER A 257 -16.75 -10.48 27.14
C SER A 257 -15.77 -11.60 26.78
N ASP A 258 -15.10 -12.16 27.77
CA ASP A 258 -14.30 -13.38 27.61
C ASP A 258 -15.21 -14.62 27.50
N ASP A 259 -16.46 -14.52 27.96
CA ASP A 259 -17.47 -15.58 27.89
C ASP A 259 -18.30 -15.45 26.61
N ASP A 260 -18.30 -16.51 25.85
CA ASP A 260 -19.05 -16.74 24.64
C ASP A 260 -18.74 -15.78 23.47
N ILE A 261 -18.03 -16.34 22.53
CA ILE A 261 -18.16 -15.99 21.10
C ILE A 261 -19.57 -16.44 20.68
N GLY A 262 -20.58 -15.89 21.32
CA GLY A 262 -21.97 -16.18 21.02
C GLY A 262 -22.42 -15.30 19.89
N VAL A 263 -22.87 -15.87 18.81
CA VAL A 263 -23.53 -15.26 17.68
C VAL A 263 -22.56 -14.47 16.80
N HIS A 264 -21.69 -15.18 16.13
CA HIS A 264 -21.02 -14.67 14.93
C HIS A 264 -22.06 -14.16 13.92
N LEU A 265 -21.73 -13.09 13.24
CA LEU A 265 -22.39 -12.82 11.97
C LEU A 265 -22.27 -14.11 11.13
N PRO A 266 -23.29 -14.55 10.40
CA PRO A 266 -23.19 -15.72 9.54
C PRO A 266 -22.36 -15.45 8.30
N ILE A 267 -21.15 -14.99 8.55
CA ILE A 267 -20.09 -14.71 7.59
C ILE A 267 -18.93 -15.57 8.08
N ASP A 268 -18.56 -16.57 7.29
CA ASP A 268 -17.43 -17.43 7.63
C ASP A 268 -16.14 -16.61 7.81
N GLU A 269 -15.28 -17.05 8.72
CA GLU A 269 -13.92 -16.52 8.76
C GLU A 269 -13.24 -16.83 7.44
N HIS A 270 -12.88 -15.78 6.73
CA HIS A 270 -12.07 -15.81 5.53
C HIS A 270 -10.76 -15.08 5.76
N ASP A 271 -9.87 -15.11 4.79
CA ASP A 271 -8.61 -14.34 4.82
C ASP A 271 -8.81 -12.87 5.20
N SER A 272 -9.98 -12.32 4.95
CA SER A 272 -10.30 -10.89 5.16
C SER A 272 -11.09 -10.58 6.43
N ILE A 273 -11.53 -11.56 7.20
CA ILE A 273 -12.33 -11.36 8.43
C ILE A 273 -11.82 -12.26 9.55
N LYS A 274 -11.63 -11.66 10.73
CA LYS A 274 -11.32 -12.37 11.99
C LYS A 274 -12.22 -11.87 13.11
N TYR A 275 -12.88 -12.79 13.81
CA TYR A 275 -13.71 -12.46 14.97
C TYR A 275 -12.88 -12.19 16.22
N TYR A 276 -13.34 -11.23 17.05
CA TYR A 276 -12.70 -10.82 18.30
C TYR A 276 -13.54 -11.08 19.54
N GLY A 277 -14.82 -11.39 19.39
CA GLY A 277 -15.76 -11.60 20.48
C GLY A 277 -16.94 -10.64 20.45
N ASP A 278 -17.69 -10.59 21.54
CA ASP A 278 -18.87 -9.75 21.69
C ASP A 278 -18.65 -8.68 22.75
N LEU A 279 -19.32 -7.54 22.61
CA LEU A 279 -19.43 -6.55 23.67
C LEU A 279 -20.23 -7.14 24.85
N MET A 280 -19.88 -6.78 26.07
CA MET A 280 -20.59 -7.20 27.27
C MET A 280 -22.09 -6.97 27.15
N LYS A 281 -22.90 -7.87 27.72
CA LYS A 281 -24.38 -7.85 27.68
C LYS A 281 -24.99 -6.53 28.18
N ASN A 282 -24.32 -5.85 29.08
CA ASN A 282 -24.80 -4.60 29.69
C ASN A 282 -24.48 -3.35 28.86
N GLN A 283 -23.84 -3.50 27.71
CA GLN A 283 -23.56 -2.38 26.82
C GLN A 283 -24.82 -2.03 26.01
N PRO A 284 -25.12 -0.74 25.81
CA PRO A 284 -26.19 -0.34 24.92
C PRO A 284 -25.95 -0.95 23.55
N PRO A 285 -26.96 -1.58 22.92
CA PRO A 285 -26.78 -2.14 21.59
C PRO A 285 -26.32 -1.04 20.61
N CYS A 286 -25.51 -1.42 19.65
CA CYS A 286 -25.13 -0.55 18.55
C CYS A 286 -26.34 -0.46 17.59
N ASP A 287 -27.37 0.29 17.99
CA ASP A 287 -28.66 0.25 17.35
C ASP A 287 -28.65 0.77 15.92
N ILE A 288 -29.32 0.03 15.08
CA ILE A 288 -29.75 0.47 13.77
C ILE A 288 -30.85 1.51 13.97
N LYS A 289 -30.71 2.67 13.36
CA LYS A 289 -31.71 3.73 13.43
C LYS A 289 -33.01 3.24 12.80
N GLY A 290 -34.05 3.12 13.61
CA GLY A 290 -35.37 2.63 13.18
C GLY A 290 -36.24 3.68 12.47
N ARG A 291 -35.84 4.95 12.46
CA ARG A 291 -36.61 6.05 11.83
C ARG A 291 -35.73 6.87 10.91
N THR A 292 -36.32 7.20 9.74
CA THR A 292 -35.70 8.15 8.81
C THR A 292 -35.83 9.58 9.29
N SER A 293 -34.83 10.42 9.04
CA SER A 293 -34.85 11.86 9.19
C SER A 293 -35.41 12.60 7.96
N HIS A 294 -35.68 11.90 6.88
CA HIS A 294 -36.22 12.47 5.66
C HIS A 294 -37.74 12.56 5.73
N TYR A 295 -38.30 13.65 5.23
CA TYR A 295 -39.75 13.90 5.17
C TYR A 295 -40.19 13.90 3.71
N LYS A 296 -41.43 13.43 3.48
CA LYS A 296 -42.09 13.56 2.18
C LYS A 296 -42.46 15.00 1.93
N THR A 297 -42.15 15.52 0.76
CA THR A 297 -42.64 16.81 0.29
C THR A 297 -44.05 16.66 -0.30
N PRO A 298 -44.85 17.74 -0.47
CA PRO A 298 -46.11 17.70 -1.20
C PRO A 298 -46.00 17.19 -2.63
N PHE A 299 -44.82 17.33 -3.24
CA PHE A 299 -44.52 16.86 -4.60
C PHE A 299 -43.96 15.43 -4.66
N TYR A 300 -43.87 14.71 -3.54
CA TYR A 300 -43.35 13.37 -3.49
C TYR A 300 -44.20 12.42 -4.34
N GLY A 301 -43.56 11.74 -5.32
CA GLY A 301 -44.24 10.86 -6.26
C GLY A 301 -44.84 11.53 -7.50
N CYS A 302 -44.75 12.85 -7.64
CA CYS A 302 -45.22 13.58 -8.82
C CYS A 302 -44.31 13.42 -10.05
N PHE A 303 -43.08 12.88 -9.87
CA PHE A 303 -42.08 12.69 -10.91
C PHE A 303 -41.86 11.22 -11.13
N ALA A 304 -41.55 10.82 -12.38
CA ALA A 304 -41.34 9.42 -12.79
C ALA A 304 -40.20 8.72 -12.01
N GLU A 305 -39.15 9.46 -11.62
CA GLU A 305 -38.05 8.98 -10.79
C GLU A 305 -38.18 9.39 -9.32
N SER A 306 -39.28 9.00 -8.68
CA SER A 306 -39.43 9.28 -7.24
C SER A 306 -38.44 8.42 -6.44
N LYS A 307 -37.72 9.09 -5.51
CA LYS A 307 -36.84 8.45 -4.55
C LYS A 307 -37.55 8.29 -3.22
N LYS A 308 -37.24 7.23 -2.51
CA LYS A 308 -37.80 6.90 -1.20
C LYS A 308 -36.66 6.82 -0.18
N PRO A 309 -36.88 7.23 1.10
CA PRO A 309 -35.90 6.98 2.16
C PRO A 309 -35.54 5.49 2.22
N SER A 310 -34.28 5.16 2.51
CA SER A 310 -33.84 3.78 2.67
C SER A 310 -34.56 3.10 3.84
N ALA A 311 -34.78 1.79 3.74
CA ALA A 311 -35.24 1.00 4.88
C ALA A 311 -34.09 0.85 5.88
N LEU A 312 -34.30 1.20 7.14
CA LEU A 312 -33.30 1.13 8.20
C LEU A 312 -33.48 -0.08 9.11
N VAL A 313 -34.62 -0.76 9.01
CA VAL A 313 -34.94 -2.01 9.69
C VAL A 313 -35.64 -2.96 8.74
N GLU A 314 -35.48 -4.26 8.95
CA GLU A 314 -35.97 -5.31 8.08
C GLU A 314 -37.49 -5.32 7.94
N SER A 315 -38.21 -4.95 8.99
CA SER A 315 -39.69 -4.86 8.97
C SER A 315 -40.26 -3.83 7.98
N HIS A 316 -39.43 -2.91 7.49
CA HIS A 316 -39.78 -1.94 6.46
C HIS A 316 -39.41 -2.35 5.05
N VAL A 317 -38.81 -3.55 4.86
CA VAL A 317 -38.41 -4.10 3.57
C VAL A 317 -39.52 -4.98 3.05
N PRO A 318 -40.15 -4.67 1.90
CA PRO A 318 -41.23 -5.48 1.34
C PRO A 318 -40.78 -6.90 0.90
N ASP A 319 -39.57 -7.01 0.38
CA ASP A 319 -39.01 -8.28 -0.07
C ASP A 319 -37.63 -8.53 0.58
N THR A 320 -37.59 -9.45 1.54
CA THR A 320 -36.39 -9.83 2.28
C THR A 320 -35.64 -11.01 1.65
N SER A 321 -36.05 -11.51 0.49
CA SER A 321 -35.48 -12.73 -0.15
C SER A 321 -33.98 -12.56 -0.49
N LYS A 322 -33.53 -11.34 -0.73
CA LYS A 322 -32.13 -11.01 -1.04
C LYS A 322 -31.27 -10.72 0.19
N LEU A 323 -31.88 -10.70 1.39
CA LEU A 323 -31.14 -10.44 2.62
C LEU A 323 -30.53 -11.72 3.16
N LEU A 324 -29.26 -11.63 3.60
CA LEU A 324 -28.66 -12.68 4.41
C LEU A 324 -29.35 -12.73 5.78
N LYS A 325 -29.42 -13.91 6.34
CA LYS A 325 -29.97 -14.10 7.68
C LYS A 325 -28.90 -13.84 8.72
N ASP A 326 -29.29 -13.30 9.86
CA ASP A 326 -28.43 -13.22 11.05
C ASP A 326 -28.29 -14.61 11.70
N ALA A 327 -27.54 -14.69 12.78
CA ALA A 327 -27.34 -15.94 13.51
C ALA A 327 -28.63 -16.53 14.12
N ASN A 328 -29.68 -15.74 14.28
CA ASN A 328 -30.99 -16.18 14.73
C ASN A 328 -31.91 -16.64 13.55
N GLY A 329 -31.38 -16.69 12.34
CA GLY A 329 -32.11 -17.04 11.13
C GLY A 329 -33.03 -15.93 10.61
N LYS A 330 -32.93 -14.69 11.13
CA LYS A 330 -33.74 -13.54 10.68
C LYS A 330 -33.03 -12.78 9.58
N PRO A 331 -33.73 -12.35 8.52
CA PRO A 331 -33.15 -11.47 7.50
C PRO A 331 -32.52 -10.23 8.16
N SER A 332 -31.34 -9.83 7.69
CA SER A 332 -30.61 -8.66 8.22
C SER A 332 -29.98 -7.82 7.12
N ILE A 333 -30.38 -6.55 7.03
CA ILE A 333 -29.78 -5.58 6.13
C ILE A 333 -28.31 -5.37 6.49
N LEU A 334 -28.02 -5.21 7.79
CA LEU A 334 -26.65 -4.94 8.24
C LEU A 334 -25.70 -6.07 7.91
N VAL A 335 -26.09 -7.32 8.18
CA VAL A 335 -25.28 -8.51 7.85
C VAL A 335 -25.06 -8.59 6.34
N THR A 336 -26.09 -8.37 5.54
CA THR A 336 -25.99 -8.36 4.07
C THR A 336 -24.97 -7.32 3.58
N GLN A 337 -24.97 -6.12 4.16
CA GLN A 337 -24.02 -5.09 3.77
C GLN A 337 -22.57 -5.40 4.23
N LEU A 338 -22.42 -5.96 5.41
CA LEU A 338 -21.09 -6.27 5.96
C LEU A 338 -20.44 -7.50 5.31
N SER A 339 -21.24 -8.40 4.74
CA SER A 339 -20.71 -9.57 4.03
C SER A 339 -19.79 -9.24 2.86
N GLY A 340 -19.91 -8.03 2.30
CA GLY A 340 -19.01 -7.53 1.25
C GLY A 340 -17.54 -7.36 1.69
N TYR A 341 -17.27 -7.30 2.99
CA TYR A 341 -15.89 -7.30 3.51
C TYR A 341 -15.27 -8.71 3.55
N ALA A 342 -16.08 -9.77 3.52
CA ALA A 342 -15.60 -11.13 3.43
C ALA A 342 -15.15 -11.48 2.00
N GLY A 343 -14.12 -12.31 1.87
CA GLY A 343 -13.67 -12.82 0.58
C GLY A 343 -12.16 -13.02 0.51
N LYS A 344 -11.72 -13.42 -0.66
CA LYS A 344 -10.30 -13.60 -0.96
C LYS A 344 -9.55 -12.29 -0.91
N THR A 345 -8.29 -12.36 -0.53
CA THR A 345 -7.31 -11.31 -0.70
C THR A 345 -6.51 -11.57 -1.97
N TYR A 346 -6.10 -10.50 -2.62
CA TYR A 346 -5.33 -10.54 -3.86
C TYR A 346 -4.06 -9.71 -3.68
N GLU A 347 -3.01 -10.10 -4.37
CA GLU A 347 -1.75 -9.38 -4.39
C GLU A 347 -1.37 -9.05 -5.83
N ILE A 348 -0.79 -7.89 -6.01
CA ILE A 348 -0.14 -7.53 -7.27
C ILE A 348 1.38 -7.67 -7.11
N PRO A 349 2.11 -7.87 -8.22
CA PRO A 349 3.56 -7.99 -8.19
C PRO A 349 4.24 -6.82 -7.47
N ALA A 350 5.20 -7.14 -6.61
CA ALA A 350 5.86 -6.15 -5.76
C ALA A 350 6.63 -5.10 -6.57
N ASP A 351 7.26 -5.50 -7.66
CA ASP A 351 8.01 -4.64 -8.58
C ASP A 351 7.12 -3.56 -9.23
N ILE A 352 5.90 -3.94 -9.64
CA ILE A 352 4.91 -2.99 -10.17
C ILE A 352 4.50 -2.02 -9.07
N MET A 353 4.17 -2.54 -7.88
CA MET A 353 3.74 -1.71 -6.75
C MET A 353 4.80 -0.70 -6.33
N GLU A 354 6.06 -1.12 -6.21
CA GLU A 354 7.18 -0.24 -5.85
C GLU A 354 7.41 0.85 -6.89
N THR A 355 7.35 0.48 -8.17
CA THR A 355 7.43 1.43 -9.28
C THR A 355 6.33 2.49 -9.19
N MET A 356 5.10 2.06 -8.95
CA MET A 356 3.96 2.98 -8.81
C MET A 356 4.12 3.90 -7.59
N ILE A 357 4.51 3.36 -6.45
CA ILE A 357 4.74 4.14 -5.22
C ILE A 357 5.83 5.18 -5.44
N SER A 358 6.98 4.77 -5.99
CA SER A 358 8.11 5.68 -6.18
C SER A 358 7.75 6.86 -7.08
N GLN A 359 7.19 6.59 -8.25
CA GLN A 359 6.85 7.65 -9.20
C GLN A 359 5.69 8.52 -8.73
N MET A 360 4.64 7.92 -8.14
CA MET A 360 3.50 8.69 -7.62
C MET A 360 3.89 9.55 -6.40
N LYS A 361 4.79 9.05 -5.54
CA LYS A 361 5.34 9.84 -4.44
C LYS A 361 6.09 11.06 -4.96
N ASP A 362 6.99 10.89 -5.92
CA ASP A 362 7.78 11.98 -6.49
C ASP A 362 6.87 12.99 -7.20
N TYR A 363 5.85 12.51 -7.90
CA TYR A 363 4.82 13.36 -8.51
C TYR A 363 4.01 14.13 -7.45
N MET A 364 3.58 13.46 -6.37
CA MET A 364 2.85 14.10 -5.26
C MET A 364 3.69 15.19 -4.58
N ILE A 365 4.99 14.96 -4.40
CA ILE A 365 5.92 15.96 -3.88
C ILE A 365 5.92 17.19 -4.79
N ASP A 366 6.07 17.02 -6.11
CA ASP A 366 6.05 18.13 -7.04
C ASP A 366 4.72 18.92 -7.01
N VAL A 367 3.59 18.21 -6.96
CA VAL A 367 2.26 18.84 -6.92
C VAL A 367 2.03 19.64 -5.64
N LEU A 368 2.50 19.16 -4.50
CA LEU A 368 2.27 19.76 -3.18
C LEU A 368 3.28 20.88 -2.85
N GLN A 369 4.18 21.23 -3.77
CA GLN A 369 5.14 22.30 -3.56
C GLN A 369 4.43 23.63 -3.23
N GLY A 370 4.90 24.29 -2.17
CA GLY A 370 4.32 25.56 -1.70
C GLY A 370 3.11 25.43 -0.77
N HIS A 371 2.60 24.21 -0.55
CA HIS A 371 1.50 23.97 0.40
C HIS A 371 2.02 23.60 1.78
N ALA A 372 1.33 24.06 2.82
CA ALA A 372 1.54 23.58 4.18
C ALA A 372 0.79 22.25 4.36
N VAL A 373 1.50 21.13 4.30
CA VAL A 373 0.91 19.78 4.30
C VAL A 373 1.04 19.05 5.64
N GLY A 374 2.02 19.42 6.44
CA GLY A 374 2.29 18.77 7.73
C GLY A 374 1.42 19.28 8.86
N THR A 375 1.40 18.55 9.96
CA THR A 375 0.73 18.96 11.20
C THR A 375 1.48 20.16 11.81
N SER A 376 0.76 21.16 12.31
CA SER A 376 1.39 22.29 13.00
C SER A 376 2.29 21.80 14.14
N SER A 377 3.50 22.34 14.22
CA SER A 377 4.45 22.06 15.32
C SER A 377 3.90 22.52 16.68
N ASN A 378 2.97 23.48 16.69
CA ASN A 378 2.24 23.86 17.88
C ASN A 378 1.01 22.95 18.08
N CYS A 379 1.07 22.06 19.07
CA CYS A 379 -0.02 21.16 19.41
C CYS A 379 -1.37 21.84 19.65
N LYS A 380 -1.39 23.04 20.22
CA LYS A 380 -2.64 23.80 20.44
C LYS A 380 -3.25 24.24 19.11
N THR A 381 -2.41 24.73 18.19
CA THR A 381 -2.83 25.12 16.84
C THR A 381 -3.29 23.89 16.06
N ALA A 382 -2.56 22.78 16.10
CA ALA A 382 -2.96 21.55 15.44
C ALA A 382 -4.31 21.01 15.96
N MET A 383 -4.54 21.05 17.27
CA MET A 383 -5.83 20.66 17.87
C MET A 383 -6.94 21.64 17.49
N TRP A 384 -6.63 22.93 17.46
CA TRP A 384 -7.59 23.95 16.99
C TRP A 384 -8.01 23.67 15.54
N GLU A 385 -7.07 23.47 14.64
CA GLU A 385 -7.36 23.15 13.23
C GLU A 385 -8.14 21.83 13.10
N ALA A 386 -7.79 20.81 13.89
CA ALA A 386 -8.51 19.54 13.88
C ALA A 386 -10.00 19.69 14.25
N LEU A 387 -10.33 20.63 15.14
CA LEU A 387 -11.72 20.92 15.56
C LEU A 387 -12.43 21.87 14.61
N ASN A 388 -11.75 22.93 14.17
CA ASN A 388 -12.38 24.07 13.52
C ASN A 388 -12.08 24.19 12.03
N GLY A 389 -11.14 23.38 11.50
CA GLY A 389 -10.61 23.58 10.17
C GLY A 389 -9.71 24.81 10.10
N GLN A 390 -9.47 25.28 8.90
CA GLN A 390 -8.73 26.52 8.63
C GLN A 390 -9.71 27.58 8.13
N TYR A 391 -9.87 28.65 8.88
CA TYR A 391 -10.85 29.69 8.61
C TYR A 391 -10.70 30.37 7.22
N PHE A 392 -9.50 30.36 6.68
CA PHE A 392 -9.17 30.93 5.36
C PHE A 392 -9.16 29.89 4.24
N ASN A 393 -9.50 28.64 4.54
CA ASN A 393 -9.44 27.53 3.58
C ASN A 393 -10.73 26.70 3.69
N ASP A 394 -11.63 26.88 2.74
CA ASP A 394 -12.91 26.18 2.67
C ASP A 394 -12.76 24.66 2.46
N ASP A 395 -11.55 24.21 2.09
CA ASP A 395 -11.22 22.80 1.92
C ASP A 395 -10.91 22.07 3.22
N PHE A 396 -10.81 22.81 4.33
CA PHE A 396 -10.63 22.24 5.67
C PHE A 396 -11.70 22.73 6.63
N ASP A 397 -12.88 22.13 6.56
CA ASP A 397 -14.06 22.47 7.33
C ASP A 397 -13.96 22.13 8.82
N LYS A 398 -14.79 22.80 9.63
CA LYS A 398 -15.00 22.45 11.04
C LYS A 398 -15.65 21.07 11.23
N VAL A 399 -15.49 20.53 12.43
CA VAL A 399 -16.12 19.26 12.84
C VAL A 399 -17.64 19.36 12.81
N ASN A 400 -18.30 18.31 12.28
CA ASN A 400 -19.74 18.15 12.48
C ASN A 400 -20.00 17.65 13.91
N GLU A 401 -20.34 18.58 14.79
CA GLU A 401 -20.57 18.35 16.22
C GLU A 401 -21.77 17.47 16.52
N LYS A 402 -22.75 17.42 15.60
CA LYS A 402 -23.97 16.61 15.76
C LYS A 402 -23.78 15.13 15.48
N SER A 403 -22.67 14.76 14.88
CA SER A 403 -22.38 13.36 14.59
C SER A 403 -22.00 12.59 15.86
N SER A 404 -22.25 11.26 15.84
CA SER A 404 -21.98 10.37 16.98
C SER A 404 -20.55 10.44 17.49
N ALA A 405 -20.37 10.31 18.80
CA ALA A 405 -19.05 10.19 19.44
C ALA A 405 -18.42 8.81 19.26
N GLY A 406 -19.20 7.78 18.91
CA GLY A 406 -18.73 6.40 18.73
C GLY A 406 -18.48 5.65 20.05
N ILE A 407 -18.04 4.39 19.92
CA ILE A 407 -17.73 3.52 21.07
C ILE A 407 -16.28 3.80 21.53
N PRO A 408 -15.98 3.93 22.85
CA PRO A 408 -16.86 3.65 23.98
C PRO A 408 -17.67 4.84 24.48
N TRP A 409 -17.54 5.98 23.89
CA TRP A 409 -18.07 7.26 24.40
C TRP A 409 -19.58 7.28 24.53
N THR A 410 -20.27 6.67 23.57
CA THR A 410 -21.73 6.51 23.65
C THR A 410 -22.15 5.67 24.85
N ASN A 411 -21.36 4.66 25.23
CA ASN A 411 -21.59 3.84 26.41
C ASN A 411 -21.31 4.59 27.71
N MET A 412 -20.51 5.66 27.64
CA MET A 412 -20.18 6.54 28.77
C MET A 412 -21.07 7.77 28.85
N GLY A 413 -22.12 7.85 28.03
CA GLY A 413 -23.11 8.92 28.05
C GLY A 413 -22.89 10.06 27.06
N ALA A 414 -21.85 10.00 26.20
CA ALA A 414 -21.64 11.00 25.16
C ALA A 414 -22.29 10.55 23.84
N ASN A 415 -23.47 11.07 23.52
CA ASN A 415 -24.22 10.67 22.33
C ASN A 415 -23.65 11.26 21.05
N SER A 416 -23.09 12.46 21.11
CA SER A 416 -22.53 13.20 19.98
C SER A 416 -21.19 13.81 20.31
N LYS A 417 -20.48 14.28 19.28
CA LYS A 417 -19.21 15.02 19.46
C LYS A 417 -19.41 16.32 20.25
N ASN A 418 -20.60 16.93 20.17
CA ASN A 418 -20.93 18.14 20.92
C ASN A 418 -20.82 17.95 22.44
N ASP A 419 -20.95 16.72 22.93
CA ASP A 419 -20.81 16.43 24.38
C ASP A 419 -19.40 16.71 24.90
N PHE A 420 -18.40 16.69 24.02
CA PHE A 420 -17.00 17.04 24.32
C PHE A 420 -16.64 18.49 23.99
N LEU A 421 -17.50 19.23 23.29
CA LEU A 421 -17.17 20.52 22.69
C LEU A 421 -17.92 21.66 23.39
N GLU A 422 -17.21 22.76 23.61
CA GLU A 422 -17.79 24.04 23.95
C GLU A 422 -17.49 25.04 22.84
N GLN A 423 -18.46 25.93 22.57
CA GLN A 423 -18.29 26.98 21.59
C GLN A 423 -17.87 28.27 22.31
N LYS A 424 -16.80 28.88 21.87
CA LYS A 424 -16.33 30.17 22.41
C LYS A 424 -16.12 31.16 21.28
N ARG A 425 -16.47 32.42 21.55
CA ARG A 425 -16.13 33.53 20.66
C ARG A 425 -14.68 33.91 20.86
N ILE A 426 -13.87 33.86 19.80
CA ILE A 426 -12.45 34.16 19.83
C ILE A 426 -12.07 35.20 18.80
N LEU A 427 -10.97 35.92 19.07
CA LEU A 427 -10.33 36.80 18.11
C LEU A 427 -9.74 35.99 16.95
N ASN A 428 -10.15 36.33 15.74
CA ASN A 428 -9.55 35.76 14.54
C ASN A 428 -8.25 36.51 14.20
N MET A 429 -7.11 35.90 14.48
CA MET A 429 -5.81 36.51 14.23
C MET A 429 -5.45 36.65 12.74
N TYR A 430 -6.23 36.05 11.84
CA TYR A 430 -5.97 36.06 10.40
C TYR A 430 -6.77 37.12 9.62
N ARG A 431 -7.61 37.92 10.29
CA ARG A 431 -8.37 39.01 9.65
C ARG A 431 -8.08 40.35 10.28
N THR A 432 -7.91 41.32 9.42
CA THR A 432 -7.59 42.71 9.79
C THR A 432 -8.81 43.63 9.88
N CYS A 433 -9.99 43.19 9.36
CA CYS A 433 -11.23 43.99 9.38
C CYS A 433 -12.03 43.79 10.67
N ASP A 434 -12.54 44.88 11.25
CA ASP A 434 -13.15 44.89 12.57
C ASP A 434 -14.47 44.08 12.71
N GLU A 435 -15.24 43.93 11.65
CA GLU A 435 -16.55 43.22 11.70
C GLU A 435 -16.37 41.68 11.77
N ASP A 436 -15.28 41.13 11.21
CA ASP A 436 -15.02 39.70 11.17
C ASP A 436 -13.92 39.27 12.16
N ARG A 437 -13.56 40.13 13.09
CA ARG A 437 -12.48 39.94 14.04
C ARG A 437 -12.72 38.80 15.04
N PHE A 438 -14.00 38.41 15.21
CA PHE A 438 -14.37 37.37 16.15
C PHE A 438 -15.07 36.21 15.43
N VAL A 439 -14.62 35.02 15.68
CA VAL A 439 -15.21 33.77 15.18
C VAL A 439 -15.63 32.86 16.33
N ASN A 440 -16.70 32.10 16.11
CA ASN A 440 -17.10 31.07 17.04
C ASN A 440 -16.32 29.80 16.75
N GLY A 441 -15.44 29.40 17.67
CA GLY A 441 -14.64 28.21 17.57
C GLY A 441 -15.01 27.16 18.62
N PHE A 442 -14.79 25.89 18.26
CA PHE A 442 -14.93 24.76 19.18
C PHE A 442 -13.66 24.54 20.00
N TYR A 443 -13.86 24.25 21.27
CA TYR A 443 -12.82 23.83 22.21
C TYR A 443 -13.26 22.56 22.92
N LEU A 444 -12.32 21.76 23.37
CA LEU A 444 -12.60 20.63 24.25
C LEU A 444 -12.96 21.14 25.65
N LYS A 445 -14.12 20.76 26.16
CA LYS A 445 -14.60 21.09 27.51
C LYS A 445 -13.59 20.76 28.61
N ASP A 446 -13.81 21.26 29.81
CA ASP A 446 -13.00 20.97 30.99
C ASP A 446 -13.71 20.09 32.03
N ASP A 447 -14.72 19.30 31.59
CA ASP A 447 -15.41 18.33 32.42
C ASP A 447 -14.64 17.01 32.61
N LYS A 448 -15.13 16.15 33.51
CA LYS A 448 -14.49 14.88 33.86
C LYS A 448 -14.38 13.94 32.66
N LEU A 449 -15.42 13.84 31.84
CA LEU A 449 -15.46 12.95 30.67
C LEU A 449 -14.47 13.42 29.61
N THR A 450 -14.45 14.72 29.30
CA THR A 450 -13.53 15.30 28.32
C THR A 450 -12.07 15.24 28.80
N LYS A 451 -11.80 15.39 30.10
CA LYS A 451 -10.46 15.16 30.67
C LYS A 451 -10.01 13.72 30.45
N TYR A 452 -10.90 12.75 30.62
CA TYR A 452 -10.60 11.35 30.34
C TYR A 452 -10.36 11.14 28.83
N PHE A 453 -11.21 11.67 27.98
CA PHE A 453 -11.00 11.64 26.52
C PHE A 453 -9.62 12.20 26.11
N LYS A 454 -9.24 13.38 26.62
CA LYS A 454 -7.91 13.96 26.35
C LYS A 454 -6.76 13.02 26.68
N ARG A 455 -6.88 12.27 27.80
CA ARG A 455 -5.87 11.28 28.21
C ARG A 455 -5.81 10.09 27.25
N VAL A 456 -6.97 9.59 26.83
CA VAL A 456 -7.07 8.50 25.83
C VAL A 456 -6.47 8.94 24.50
N PHE A 457 -6.85 10.11 24.02
CA PHE A 457 -6.34 10.69 22.77
C PHE A 457 -4.81 10.87 22.80
N ASN A 458 -4.29 11.49 23.86
CA ASN A 458 -2.85 11.71 24.00
C ASN A 458 -2.07 10.38 24.10
N ASN A 459 -2.60 9.39 24.82
CA ASN A 459 -1.99 8.07 24.87
C ASN A 459 -1.99 7.40 23.49
N LYS A 460 -3.10 7.45 22.77
CA LYS A 460 -3.21 6.91 21.41
C LYS A 460 -2.18 7.56 20.48
N MET A 461 -2.05 8.88 20.53
CA MET A 461 -1.09 9.63 19.72
C MET A 461 0.35 9.28 20.08
N GLU A 462 0.67 9.18 21.38
CA GLU A 462 2.02 8.85 21.84
C GLU A 462 2.42 7.43 21.44
N GLN A 463 1.53 6.44 21.61
CA GLN A 463 1.79 5.08 21.16
C GLN A 463 1.99 5.03 19.63
N ALA A 464 1.20 5.78 18.90
CA ALA A 464 1.29 5.85 17.43
C ALA A 464 2.62 6.45 16.94
N LYS A 465 3.18 7.45 17.62
CA LYS A 465 4.53 7.98 17.32
C LYS A 465 5.61 6.89 17.40
N HIS A 466 5.39 5.84 18.17
CA HIS A 466 6.29 4.70 18.35
C HIS A 466 5.90 3.46 17.51
N LEU A 467 5.11 3.63 16.45
CA LEU A 467 4.57 2.55 15.61
C LEU A 467 3.78 1.49 16.41
N LYS A 468 3.08 1.93 17.44
CA LYS A 468 2.22 1.08 18.27
C LYS A 468 0.77 1.47 18.11
N ARG A 469 -0.05 0.50 17.77
CA ARG A 469 -1.49 0.67 17.59
C ARG A 469 -2.24 0.40 18.88
N THR A 470 -3.10 1.31 19.31
CA THR A 470 -4.05 1.09 20.41
C THR A 470 -5.34 0.47 19.89
N PHE A 471 -6.09 -0.17 20.77
CA PHE A 471 -7.37 -0.77 20.43
C PHE A 471 -8.43 0.32 20.20
N SER A 472 -9.20 0.22 19.11
CA SER A 472 -10.29 1.12 18.78
C SER A 472 -11.41 0.37 18.07
N ILE A 473 -12.65 0.63 18.46
CA ILE A 473 -13.83 -0.03 17.90
C ILE A 473 -14.57 0.97 17.01
N TRP A 474 -14.78 0.60 15.76
CA TRP A 474 -15.53 1.36 14.77
C TRP A 474 -16.95 0.81 14.65
N LYS A 475 -17.95 1.66 14.70
CA LYS A 475 -19.36 1.25 14.69
C LYS A 475 -19.91 1.12 13.29
N ALA A 476 -20.50 -0.03 12.95
CA ALA A 476 -21.27 -0.21 11.72
C ALA A 476 -22.68 0.35 11.88
N CYS A 477 -23.10 1.18 10.93
CA CYS A 477 -24.42 1.80 10.89
C CYS A 477 -25.01 1.77 9.50
N LEU A 478 -26.34 1.72 9.37
CA LEU A 478 -27.02 1.90 8.09
C LEU A 478 -27.20 3.39 7.77
N LYS A 479 -27.00 3.76 6.50
CA LYS A 479 -27.17 5.13 6.02
C LYS A 479 -28.65 5.48 5.87
N ASP A 480 -29.05 6.62 6.45
CA ASP A 480 -30.35 7.22 6.20
C ASP A 480 -30.24 8.18 4.99
N GLU A 481 -30.55 7.67 3.80
CA GLU A 481 -30.38 8.37 2.53
C GLU A 481 -31.54 8.13 1.58
N LEU A 482 -31.66 8.92 0.55
CA LEU A 482 -32.63 8.68 -0.52
C LEU A 482 -32.09 7.61 -1.47
N ARG A 483 -32.91 6.61 -1.78
CA ARG A 483 -32.57 5.52 -2.70
C ARG A 483 -33.68 5.35 -3.73
N LYS A 484 -33.32 4.82 -4.92
CA LYS A 484 -34.31 4.37 -5.91
C LYS A 484 -35.24 3.36 -5.27
N ILE A 485 -36.53 3.37 -5.67
CA ILE A 485 -37.58 2.56 -5.06
C ILE A 485 -37.21 1.07 -5.14
N GLU A 486 -36.72 0.62 -6.28
CA GLU A 486 -36.33 -0.78 -6.51
C GLU A 486 -35.30 -1.25 -5.49
N LYS A 487 -34.32 -0.39 -5.15
CA LYS A 487 -33.30 -0.72 -4.15
C LYS A 487 -33.84 -0.77 -2.73
N VAL A 488 -34.83 0.04 -2.41
CA VAL A 488 -35.48 0.02 -1.08
C VAL A 488 -36.33 -1.22 -0.91
N GLN A 489 -36.97 -1.69 -1.99
CA GLN A 489 -37.81 -2.91 -1.98
C GLN A 489 -37.03 -4.15 -1.53
N TYR A 490 -35.73 -4.25 -1.84
CA TYR A 490 -34.85 -5.37 -1.47
C TYR A 490 -33.96 -5.09 -0.27
N GLY A 491 -34.16 -3.99 0.45
CA GLY A 491 -33.33 -3.63 1.59
C GLY A 491 -31.87 -3.34 1.24
N ALA A 492 -31.59 -2.82 0.03
CA ALA A 492 -30.25 -2.46 -0.41
C ALA A 492 -29.77 -1.12 0.19
N THR A 493 -29.98 -0.92 1.47
CA THR A 493 -29.52 0.23 2.24
C THR A 493 -28.02 0.10 2.48
N ARG A 494 -27.24 1.14 2.14
CA ARG A 494 -25.78 1.10 2.35
C ARG A 494 -25.43 1.20 3.84
N ALA A 495 -24.38 0.51 4.24
CA ALA A 495 -23.77 0.68 5.54
C ALA A 495 -22.59 1.66 5.48
N PHE A 496 -22.27 2.29 6.59
CA PHE A 496 -21.02 3.01 6.80
C PHE A 496 -20.41 2.60 8.13
N ILE A 497 -19.08 2.70 8.22
CA ILE A 497 -18.32 2.33 9.40
C ILE A 497 -17.75 3.61 10.01
N ALA A 498 -18.26 4.00 11.17
CA ALA A 498 -17.94 5.26 11.85
C ALA A 498 -16.81 5.05 12.88
N PRO A 499 -15.75 5.87 12.85
CA PRO A 499 -14.70 5.85 13.85
C PRO A 499 -15.18 6.41 15.19
N PRO A 500 -14.58 6.00 16.31
CA PRO A 500 -14.74 6.69 17.59
C PRO A 500 -14.06 8.07 17.53
N MET A 501 -14.47 8.95 18.48
CA MET A 501 -14.06 10.37 18.48
C MET A 501 -12.54 10.55 18.48
N GLU A 502 -11.78 9.72 19.19
CA GLU A 502 -10.33 9.80 19.25
C GLU A 502 -9.66 9.46 17.91
N SER A 503 -10.14 8.43 17.19
CA SER A 503 -9.63 8.07 15.87
C SER A 503 -10.04 9.12 14.83
N PHE A 504 -11.28 9.61 14.89
CA PHE A 504 -11.75 10.68 14.03
C PHE A 504 -10.91 11.96 14.20
N LEU A 505 -10.69 12.39 15.45
CA LEU A 505 -9.92 13.58 15.74
C LEU A 505 -8.44 13.41 15.38
N MET A 506 -7.88 12.21 15.63
CA MET A 506 -6.51 11.86 15.22
C MET A 506 -6.33 11.99 13.70
N GLY A 507 -7.25 11.48 12.90
CA GLY A 507 -7.19 11.63 11.45
C GLY A 507 -7.21 13.09 11.00
N ARG A 508 -8.07 13.92 11.57
CA ARG A 508 -8.13 15.37 11.28
C ARG A 508 -6.86 16.11 11.70
N PHE A 509 -6.32 15.75 12.88
CA PHE A 509 -5.07 16.32 13.42
C PHE A 509 -3.87 16.01 12.51
N LEU A 510 -3.77 14.78 12.02
CA LEU A 510 -2.64 14.29 11.24
C LEU A 510 -2.68 14.70 9.76
N PHE A 511 -3.88 14.82 9.18
CA PHE A 511 -4.05 14.94 7.74
C PHE A 511 -4.86 16.16 7.29
N GLY A 512 -5.39 16.99 8.19
CA GLY A 512 -6.26 18.07 7.80
C GLY A 512 -5.66 19.03 6.78
N ARG A 513 -4.40 19.46 6.99
CA ARG A 513 -3.68 20.34 6.06
C ARG A 513 -3.36 19.65 4.74
N TRP A 514 -2.88 18.39 4.80
CA TRP A 514 -2.63 17.61 3.59
C TRP A 514 -3.91 17.42 2.77
N LYS A 515 -5.03 17.14 3.42
CA LYS A 515 -6.33 16.98 2.78
C LYS A 515 -6.76 18.26 2.04
N ALA A 516 -6.58 19.42 2.66
CA ALA A 516 -6.87 20.70 2.04
C ALA A 516 -5.96 20.97 0.82
N ALA A 517 -4.66 20.71 0.96
CA ALA A 517 -3.71 20.82 -0.15
C ALA A 517 -4.02 19.83 -1.29
N PHE A 518 -4.40 18.60 -0.96
CA PHE A 518 -4.86 17.61 -1.94
C PHE A 518 -6.06 18.15 -2.72
N LYS A 519 -7.09 18.59 -2.01
CA LYS A 519 -8.34 19.05 -2.61
C LYS A 519 -8.16 20.29 -3.50
N SER A 520 -7.29 21.23 -3.13
CA SER A 520 -6.97 22.42 -3.94
C SER A 520 -6.19 22.11 -5.24
N ASN A 521 -5.60 20.90 -5.37
CA ASN A 521 -4.84 20.47 -6.55
C ASN A 521 -5.61 19.46 -7.42
N GLN A 522 -6.92 19.59 -7.54
CA GLN A 522 -7.81 18.65 -8.22
C GLN A 522 -7.39 18.27 -9.64
N GLU A 523 -6.87 19.22 -10.42
CA GLU A 523 -6.46 18.95 -11.79
C GLU A 523 -5.15 18.14 -11.87
N ARG A 524 -4.17 18.52 -11.05
CA ARG A 524 -2.88 17.84 -11.03
C ARG A 524 -2.96 16.47 -10.33
N LEU A 525 -3.91 16.26 -9.42
CA LEU A 525 -4.11 15.01 -8.68
C LEU A 525 -5.32 14.21 -9.18
N PHE A 526 -5.79 14.50 -10.39
CA PHE A 526 -6.74 13.68 -11.16
C PHE A 526 -8.07 13.40 -10.46
N HIS A 527 -8.55 14.30 -9.59
CA HIS A 527 -9.82 14.13 -8.90
C HIS A 527 -10.79 15.28 -9.16
N GLY A 528 -12.08 15.02 -8.95
CA GLY A 528 -13.14 16.00 -9.08
C GLY A 528 -13.65 16.56 -7.74
N LEU A 529 -12.90 16.38 -6.63
CA LEU A 529 -13.35 16.84 -5.31
C LEU A 529 -13.45 18.36 -5.26
N GLY A 530 -14.62 18.86 -4.90
CA GLY A 530 -14.91 20.30 -4.87
C GLY A 530 -15.40 20.87 -6.20
N MET A 531 -15.47 20.07 -7.27
CA MET A 531 -16.03 20.49 -8.56
C MET A 531 -17.55 20.70 -8.44
N ASP A 532 -18.02 21.86 -8.85
CA ASP A 532 -19.46 22.15 -8.89
C ASP A 532 -20.01 21.82 -10.29
N MET A 533 -20.78 20.73 -10.36
CA MET A 533 -21.40 20.25 -11.61
C MET A 533 -22.45 21.19 -12.20
N LYS A 534 -22.78 22.29 -11.52
CA LYS A 534 -23.70 23.34 -12.01
C LYS A 534 -22.98 24.63 -12.39
N SER A 535 -21.65 24.64 -12.35
CA SER A 535 -20.82 25.80 -12.64
C SER A 535 -19.99 25.63 -13.91
N LEU A 536 -19.06 26.57 -14.14
CA LEU A 536 -18.09 26.53 -15.22
C LEU A 536 -17.08 25.35 -15.09
N ASP A 537 -17.00 24.72 -13.92
CA ASP A 537 -16.12 23.56 -13.70
C ASP A 537 -16.46 22.41 -14.65
N VAL A 538 -17.75 22.22 -14.96
CA VAL A 538 -18.19 21.24 -15.97
C VAL A 538 -17.69 21.60 -17.35
N THR A 539 -17.75 22.87 -17.71
CA THR A 539 -17.27 23.35 -19.02
C THR A 539 -15.77 23.12 -19.14
N ASP A 540 -15.00 23.41 -18.09
CA ASP A 540 -13.57 23.17 -18.02
C ASP A 540 -13.25 21.65 -18.12
N PHE A 541 -13.98 20.83 -17.38
CA PHE A 541 -13.87 19.38 -17.47
C PHE A 541 -14.10 18.87 -18.90
N VAL A 542 -15.23 19.23 -19.50
CA VAL A 542 -15.60 18.81 -20.86
C VAL A 542 -14.54 19.29 -21.87
N THR A 543 -14.13 20.56 -21.79
CA THR A 543 -13.13 21.14 -22.73
C THR A 543 -11.81 20.38 -22.67
N LYS A 544 -11.35 19.98 -21.48
CA LYS A 544 -10.12 19.22 -21.29
C LYS A 544 -10.25 17.78 -21.81
N PHE A 545 -11.42 17.16 -21.64
CA PHE A 545 -11.67 15.81 -22.15
C PHE A 545 -11.84 15.78 -23.67
N MET A 546 -12.42 16.81 -24.29
CA MET A 546 -12.57 16.92 -25.74
C MET A 546 -11.24 16.96 -26.52
N GLN A 547 -10.10 17.08 -25.84
CA GLN A 547 -8.78 16.93 -26.43
C GLN A 547 -8.43 15.47 -26.74
N TYR A 548 -9.22 14.53 -26.20
CA TYR A 548 -9.04 13.08 -26.40
C TYR A 548 -10.05 12.55 -27.41
N LYS A 549 -9.67 11.47 -28.08
CA LYS A 549 -10.48 10.91 -29.18
C LYS A 549 -11.50 9.90 -28.70
N TYR A 550 -11.19 9.19 -27.63
CA TYR A 550 -12.01 8.13 -27.06
C TYR A 550 -12.25 8.35 -25.59
N PHE A 551 -13.36 7.83 -25.09
CA PHE A 551 -13.79 8.00 -23.71
C PHE A 551 -14.25 6.68 -23.13
N MET A 552 -14.06 6.51 -21.81
CA MET A 552 -14.67 5.43 -21.06
C MET A 552 -14.96 5.87 -19.63
N ASP A 553 -15.97 5.29 -19.04
CA ASP A 553 -16.29 5.42 -17.63
C ASP A 553 -16.27 4.03 -16.94
N VAL A 554 -16.06 4.03 -15.64
CA VAL A 554 -15.93 2.81 -14.87
C VAL A 554 -16.73 2.95 -13.57
N ASP A 555 -17.71 2.07 -13.37
CA ASP A 555 -18.43 1.91 -12.10
C ASP A 555 -17.99 0.60 -11.42
N TYR A 556 -17.66 0.67 -10.13
CA TYR A 556 -17.19 -0.48 -9.37
C TYR A 556 -18.30 -1.05 -8.49
N LYS A 557 -18.38 -2.36 -8.44
CA LYS A 557 -19.26 -3.03 -7.49
C LYS A 557 -18.60 -3.10 -6.11
N ASN A 558 -19.20 -2.44 -5.12
CA ASN A 558 -18.72 -2.42 -3.74
C ASN A 558 -17.26 -1.94 -3.59
N PHE A 559 -16.90 -0.86 -4.26
CA PHE A 559 -15.54 -0.32 -4.29
C PHE A 559 -14.91 -0.23 -2.89
N ASP A 560 -15.56 0.51 -1.97
CA ASP A 560 -15.07 0.69 -0.59
C ASP A 560 -14.73 -0.64 0.11
N GLN A 561 -15.56 -1.67 -0.07
CA GLN A 561 -15.39 -2.96 0.62
C GLN A 561 -14.30 -3.83 0.00
N ASN A 562 -14.03 -3.65 -1.28
CA ASN A 562 -13.10 -4.49 -2.04
C ASN A 562 -11.72 -3.86 -2.23
N LEU A 563 -11.47 -2.65 -1.72
CA LEU A 563 -10.15 -2.04 -1.80
C LEU A 563 -9.08 -2.93 -1.18
N LEU A 564 -8.04 -3.23 -1.94
CA LEU A 564 -6.96 -4.08 -1.48
C LEU A 564 -6.08 -3.36 -0.46
N ALA A 565 -5.72 -4.06 0.62
CA ALA A 565 -4.82 -3.55 1.65
C ALA A 565 -3.48 -3.05 1.08
N GLN A 566 -2.97 -3.72 0.07
CA GLN A 566 -1.72 -3.36 -0.61
C GLN A 566 -1.80 -1.97 -1.24
N PHE A 567 -2.90 -1.62 -1.92
CA PHE A 567 -3.09 -0.28 -2.48
C PHE A 567 -3.30 0.79 -1.40
N ILE A 568 -4.01 0.46 -0.31
CA ILE A 568 -4.15 1.39 0.82
C ILE A 568 -2.79 1.66 1.47
N LYS A 569 -1.94 0.63 1.63
CA LYS A 569 -0.56 0.78 2.11
C LYS A 569 0.30 1.60 1.15
N ALA A 570 0.13 1.40 -0.15
CA ALA A 570 0.82 2.20 -1.17
C ALA A 570 0.45 3.69 -1.05
N VAL A 571 -0.83 4.00 -0.97
CA VAL A 571 -1.30 5.37 -0.74
C VAL A 571 -0.76 5.94 0.57
N ALA A 572 -0.73 5.15 1.65
CA ALA A 572 -0.15 5.58 2.91
C ALA A 572 1.31 5.99 2.76
N VAL A 573 2.12 5.20 2.06
CA VAL A 573 3.55 5.53 1.81
C VAL A 573 3.67 6.79 0.95
N ILE A 574 2.89 6.90 -0.13
CA ILE A 574 2.89 8.08 -1.00
C ILE A 574 2.57 9.34 -0.18
N VAL A 575 1.52 9.30 0.63
CA VAL A 575 1.06 10.45 1.44
C VAL A 575 2.05 10.79 2.53
N VAL A 576 2.46 9.82 3.34
CA VAL A 576 3.32 10.07 4.50
C VAL A 576 4.71 10.54 4.06
N GLU A 577 5.30 9.91 3.05
CA GLU A 577 6.61 10.31 2.56
C GLU A 577 6.58 11.65 1.80
N SER A 578 5.47 12.00 1.14
CA SER A 578 5.32 13.35 0.56
C SER A 578 5.23 14.44 1.65
N ILE A 579 4.55 14.18 2.75
CA ILE A 579 4.51 15.09 3.90
C ILE A 579 5.92 15.22 4.52
N ARG A 580 6.62 14.10 4.76
CA ARG A 580 7.99 14.09 5.32
C ARG A 580 9.01 14.82 4.46
N HIS A 581 8.80 14.89 3.15
CA HIS A 581 9.67 15.64 2.28
C HIS A 581 9.72 17.14 2.66
N TYR A 582 8.56 17.71 3.01
CA TYR A 582 8.44 19.12 3.39
C TYR A 582 8.66 19.36 4.89
N GLU A 583 8.34 18.39 5.73
CA GLU A 583 8.47 18.44 7.19
C GLU A 583 9.66 17.59 7.63
N LYS A 584 10.87 18.14 7.55
CA LYS A 584 12.13 17.39 7.82
C LYS A 584 12.19 16.72 9.20
N ASN A 585 11.53 17.30 10.21
CA ASN A 585 11.46 16.78 11.59
C ASN A 585 10.04 16.37 11.95
N ASP A 586 9.36 15.66 11.06
CA ASP A 586 7.98 15.26 11.25
C ASP A 586 7.83 14.19 12.35
N GLU A 587 7.57 14.63 13.57
CA GLU A 587 7.32 13.76 14.72
C GLU A 587 6.05 12.90 14.59
N TYR A 588 5.16 13.23 13.66
CA TYR A 588 3.89 12.53 13.44
C TYR A 588 3.90 11.53 12.28
N ALA A 589 5.02 11.36 11.57
CA ALA A 589 5.10 10.44 10.43
C ALA A 589 4.68 9.01 10.81
N ASN A 590 5.21 8.49 11.91
CA ASN A 590 4.83 7.17 12.41
C ASN A 590 3.34 7.09 12.79
N ALA A 591 2.81 8.15 13.40
CA ALA A 591 1.40 8.20 13.78
C ALA A 591 0.47 8.16 12.55
N ARG A 592 0.90 8.75 11.41
CA ARG A 592 0.17 8.66 10.14
C ARG A 592 0.13 7.22 9.62
N TYR A 593 1.24 6.50 9.67
CA TYR A 593 1.26 5.08 9.32
C TYR A 593 0.34 4.24 10.21
N VAL A 594 0.35 4.49 11.53
CA VAL A 594 -0.53 3.79 12.47
C VAL A 594 -2.01 4.08 12.19
N TYR A 595 -2.35 5.30 11.77
CA TYR A 595 -3.71 5.64 11.37
C TYR A 595 -4.16 4.84 10.14
N PHE A 596 -3.31 4.71 9.11
CA PHE A 596 -3.61 3.87 7.95
C PHE A 596 -3.72 2.38 8.30
N GLU A 597 -2.88 1.89 9.22
CA GLU A 597 -2.99 0.51 9.73
C GLU A 597 -4.35 0.28 10.40
N GLU A 598 -4.82 1.25 11.19
CA GLU A 598 -6.16 1.17 11.82
C GLU A 598 -7.28 1.18 10.77
N LEU A 599 -7.12 1.92 9.65
CA LEU A 599 -8.08 1.91 8.56
C LEU A 599 -8.14 0.55 7.84
N ILE A 600 -7.02 -0.09 7.63
CA ILE A 600 -6.95 -1.39 6.95
C ILE A 600 -7.52 -2.48 7.87
N TYR A 601 -6.94 -2.61 9.06
CA TYR A 601 -7.26 -3.64 10.05
C TYR A 601 -8.26 -3.10 11.09
N THR A 602 -9.40 -2.62 10.60
CA THR A 602 -10.43 -2.01 11.44
C THR A 602 -11.18 -3.06 12.23
N ILE A 603 -11.31 -2.87 13.55
CA ILE A 603 -12.20 -3.65 14.39
C ILE A 603 -13.58 -3.02 14.31
N ILE A 604 -14.53 -3.74 13.75
CA ILE A 604 -15.89 -3.28 13.48
C ILE A 604 -16.84 -3.90 14.49
N CYS A 605 -17.69 -3.08 15.08
CA CYS A 605 -18.82 -3.52 15.88
C CYS A 605 -20.09 -3.52 15.04
N ALA A 606 -20.65 -4.69 14.83
CA ALA A 606 -21.95 -4.90 14.21
C ALA A 606 -22.93 -5.41 15.27
N SER A 607 -23.85 -4.57 15.69
CA SER A 607 -24.67 -4.79 16.89
C SER A 607 -23.79 -5.02 18.13
N LYS A 608 -23.49 -6.24 18.51
CA LYS A 608 -22.59 -6.61 19.62
C LYS A 608 -21.32 -7.28 19.16
N THR A 609 -21.35 -7.93 18.02
CA THR A 609 -20.24 -8.73 17.51
C THR A 609 -19.10 -7.87 16.99
N LEU A 610 -17.90 -8.19 17.44
CA LEU A 610 -16.66 -7.53 17.03
C LEU A 610 -15.91 -8.42 16.04
N PHE A 611 -15.57 -7.86 14.91
CA PHE A 611 -14.72 -8.52 13.93
C PHE A 611 -13.73 -7.52 13.31
N MET A 612 -12.57 -8.01 12.92
CA MET A 612 -11.55 -7.24 12.21
C MET A 612 -11.59 -7.57 10.72
N THR A 613 -11.46 -6.55 9.89
CA THR A 613 -11.23 -6.73 8.45
C THR A 613 -9.77 -6.45 8.12
N ASN A 614 -9.26 -6.99 7.01
CA ASN A 614 -7.93 -6.67 6.49
C ASN A 614 -7.97 -6.06 5.08
N LYS A 615 -9.12 -5.62 4.62
CA LYS A 615 -9.34 -4.94 3.34
C LYS A 615 -10.42 -3.88 3.45
N GLY A 616 -10.56 -3.11 2.42
CA GLY A 616 -11.62 -2.12 2.26
C GLY A 616 -11.37 -0.81 2.98
N ASN A 617 -11.92 0.25 2.42
CA ASN A 617 -11.99 1.56 3.05
C ASN A 617 -13.26 1.66 3.91
N LYS A 618 -13.14 2.26 5.08
CA LYS A 618 -14.27 2.48 6.00
C LYS A 618 -14.82 3.86 5.75
N SER A 619 -16.00 3.92 5.15
CA SER A 619 -16.60 5.16 4.61
C SER A 619 -16.83 6.28 5.63
N GLY A 620 -16.64 6.04 6.93
CA GLY A 620 -16.68 7.07 7.97
C GLY A 620 -15.32 7.68 8.32
N ASN A 621 -14.23 7.24 7.72
CA ASN A 621 -12.90 7.80 7.97
C ASN A 621 -12.76 9.20 7.35
N VAL A 622 -11.84 9.99 7.88
CA VAL A 622 -11.64 11.39 7.42
C VAL A 622 -10.98 11.51 6.05
N LEU A 623 -10.38 10.44 5.55
CA LEU A 623 -9.68 10.38 4.26
C LEU A 623 -10.47 9.58 3.21
N THR A 624 -11.73 9.24 3.46
CA THR A 624 -12.48 8.29 2.62
C THR A 624 -12.40 8.64 1.14
N THR A 625 -12.70 9.87 0.79
CA THR A 625 -12.82 10.28 -0.61
C THR A 625 -11.45 10.44 -1.26
N GLU A 626 -10.50 11.05 -0.54
CA GLU A 626 -9.12 11.23 -1.02
C GLU A 626 -8.42 9.89 -1.24
N LEU A 627 -8.60 8.95 -0.29
CA LEU A 627 -8.06 7.60 -0.41
C LEU A 627 -8.67 6.86 -1.60
N ASN A 628 -9.98 6.95 -1.78
CA ASN A 628 -10.67 6.35 -2.91
C ASN A 628 -10.16 6.92 -4.24
N CYS A 629 -10.04 8.25 -4.35
CA CYS A 629 -9.52 8.89 -5.57
C CYS A 629 -8.11 8.41 -5.91
N LEU A 630 -7.22 8.34 -4.92
CA LEU A 630 -5.84 7.88 -5.13
C LEU A 630 -5.77 6.39 -5.52
N VAL A 631 -6.51 5.53 -4.83
CA VAL A 631 -6.54 4.10 -5.17
C VAL A 631 -7.17 3.90 -6.56
N ASN A 632 -8.24 4.64 -6.86
CA ASN A 632 -8.89 4.56 -8.17
C ASN A 632 -7.94 5.00 -9.30
N PHE A 633 -7.16 6.07 -9.09
CA PHE A 633 -6.11 6.48 -10.01
C PHE A 633 -5.04 5.38 -10.19
N LEU A 634 -4.55 4.81 -9.09
CA LEU A 634 -3.57 3.74 -9.14
C LEU A 634 -4.11 2.48 -9.85
N TYR A 635 -5.39 2.17 -9.73
CA TYR A 635 -6.03 1.09 -10.49
C TYR A 635 -5.97 1.33 -12.01
N GLY A 636 -6.30 2.55 -12.46
CA GLY A 636 -6.20 2.89 -13.89
C GLY A 636 -4.78 2.75 -14.42
N TRP A 637 -3.81 3.24 -13.67
CA TRP A 637 -2.41 3.13 -14.06
C TRP A 637 -1.91 1.67 -13.98
N TYR A 638 -2.33 0.88 -13.00
CA TYR A 638 -2.03 -0.55 -12.92
C TYR A 638 -2.54 -1.32 -14.15
N VAL A 639 -3.79 -1.07 -14.56
CA VAL A 639 -4.35 -1.66 -15.79
C VAL A 639 -3.53 -1.28 -17.02
N PHE A 640 -3.13 -0.01 -17.12
CA PHE A 640 -2.28 0.46 -18.21
C PHE A 640 -0.93 -0.26 -18.24
N ILE A 641 -0.27 -0.42 -17.09
CA ILE A 641 0.99 -1.17 -16.97
C ILE A 641 0.81 -2.63 -17.45
N LYS A 642 -0.23 -3.28 -16.96
CA LYS A 642 -0.51 -4.69 -17.28
C LYS A 642 -0.80 -4.91 -18.75
N GLN A 643 -1.52 -3.98 -19.38
CA GLN A 643 -1.95 -4.10 -20.76
C GLN A 643 -0.85 -3.71 -21.75
N THR A 644 -0.11 -2.64 -21.46
CA THR A 644 0.84 -2.06 -22.40
C THR A 644 2.31 -2.40 -22.12
N GLY A 645 2.61 -2.85 -20.91
CA GLY A 645 3.98 -3.05 -20.41
C GLY A 645 4.72 -1.75 -20.05
N HIS A 646 4.11 -0.58 -20.24
CA HIS A 646 4.72 0.71 -19.91
C HIS A 646 4.52 1.06 -18.43
N THR A 647 5.60 1.12 -17.67
CA THR A 647 5.57 1.38 -16.21
C THR A 647 5.71 2.85 -15.83
N SER A 648 5.96 3.75 -16.80
CA SER A 648 6.16 5.17 -16.53
C SER A 648 4.84 5.90 -16.28
N LEU A 649 4.74 6.63 -15.15
CA LEU A 649 3.62 7.52 -14.86
C LEU A 649 3.46 8.60 -15.94
N GLN A 650 4.56 9.19 -16.42
CA GLN A 650 4.54 10.21 -17.45
C GLN A 650 3.97 9.66 -18.77
N THR A 651 4.26 8.39 -19.08
CA THR A 651 3.69 7.71 -20.26
C THR A 651 2.19 7.51 -20.08
N TYR A 652 1.74 7.07 -18.90
CA TYR A 652 0.31 6.98 -18.59
C TYR A 652 -0.40 8.32 -18.76
N LEU A 653 0.12 9.37 -18.14
CA LEU A 653 -0.47 10.72 -18.21
C LEU A 653 -0.45 11.35 -19.60
N ARG A 654 0.48 10.92 -20.45
CA ARG A 654 0.53 11.36 -21.86
C ARG A 654 -0.61 10.78 -22.70
N TYR A 655 -0.97 9.54 -22.47
CA TYR A 655 -1.92 8.80 -23.30
C TYR A 655 -3.32 8.71 -22.70
N VAL A 656 -3.43 8.89 -21.38
CA VAL A 656 -4.69 8.74 -20.64
C VAL A 656 -4.92 9.97 -19.76
N ARG A 657 -6.07 10.61 -19.93
CA ARG A 657 -6.56 11.58 -18.97
C ARG A 657 -7.48 10.88 -17.99
N ASP A 658 -7.07 10.86 -16.74
CA ASP A 658 -7.82 10.25 -15.65
C ASP A 658 -8.52 11.32 -14.81
N LYS A 659 -9.78 11.08 -14.42
CA LYS A 659 -10.54 11.95 -13.52
C LYS A 659 -11.41 11.08 -12.62
N ASN A 660 -11.21 11.21 -11.31
CA ASN A 660 -11.87 10.38 -10.29
C ASN A 660 -12.69 11.21 -9.32
N PHE A 661 -13.84 10.70 -8.91
CA PHE A 661 -14.61 11.23 -7.79
C PHE A 661 -14.98 10.08 -6.85
N GLY A 662 -14.07 9.74 -5.94
CA GLY A 662 -14.20 8.54 -5.12
C GLY A 662 -14.06 7.28 -5.97
N ASP A 663 -15.13 6.49 -6.06
CA ASP A 663 -15.23 5.29 -6.88
C ASP A 663 -15.60 5.56 -8.35
N ASP A 664 -16.24 6.69 -8.65
CA ASP A 664 -16.54 7.07 -10.02
C ASP A 664 -15.26 7.45 -10.78
N LYS A 665 -15.15 7.00 -12.02
CA LYS A 665 -13.99 7.23 -12.89
C LYS A 665 -14.41 7.54 -14.31
N ALA A 666 -13.84 8.63 -14.87
CA ALA A 666 -13.89 8.94 -16.28
C ALA A 666 -12.47 8.98 -16.89
N LEU A 667 -12.30 8.44 -18.08
CA LEU A 667 -11.05 8.38 -18.80
C LEU A 667 -11.20 8.96 -20.19
N GLY A 668 -10.28 9.83 -20.58
CA GLY A 668 -10.06 10.26 -21.96
C GLY A 668 -8.84 9.54 -22.52
N LEU A 669 -8.96 8.92 -23.70
CA LEU A 669 -7.93 8.09 -24.31
C LEU A 669 -7.46 8.68 -25.62
N THR A 670 -6.14 8.67 -25.87
CA THR A 670 -5.58 8.96 -27.19
C THR A 670 -5.73 7.76 -28.12
N GLN A 671 -5.49 7.95 -29.42
CA GLN A 671 -5.46 6.84 -30.37
C GLN A 671 -4.41 5.80 -29.99
N GLU A 672 -3.23 6.26 -29.55
CA GLU A 672 -2.12 5.39 -29.18
C GLU A 672 -2.46 4.51 -27.97
N ALA A 673 -3.21 5.02 -26.99
CA ALA A 673 -3.67 4.21 -25.85
C ALA A 673 -4.55 3.04 -26.32
N VAL A 674 -5.49 3.32 -27.23
CA VAL A 674 -6.38 2.31 -27.82
C VAL A 674 -5.61 1.33 -28.70
N ASP A 675 -4.66 1.81 -29.51
CA ASP A 675 -3.81 0.95 -30.35
C ASP A 675 -2.94 0.00 -29.52
N MET A 676 -2.56 0.40 -28.31
CA MET A 676 -1.89 -0.47 -27.32
C MET A 676 -2.84 -1.43 -26.62
N GLY A 677 -4.13 -1.41 -26.92
CA GLY A 677 -5.15 -2.30 -26.34
C GLY A 677 -5.69 -1.84 -24.98
N PHE A 678 -5.48 -0.57 -24.60
CA PHE A 678 -6.06 -0.03 -23.37
C PHE A 678 -7.49 0.46 -23.62
N ASP A 679 -8.44 -0.37 -23.26
CA ASP A 679 -9.87 -0.13 -23.42
C ASP A 679 -10.68 -0.69 -22.22
N PHE A 680 -12.00 -0.60 -22.25
CA PHE A 680 -12.88 -1.07 -21.17
C PHE A 680 -12.79 -2.59 -20.97
N HIS A 681 -12.64 -3.38 -22.03
CA HIS A 681 -12.54 -4.83 -21.90
C HIS A 681 -11.24 -5.27 -21.22
N ALA A 682 -10.13 -4.63 -21.61
CA ALA A 682 -8.83 -4.82 -20.94
C ALA A 682 -8.90 -4.38 -19.47
N TYR A 683 -9.53 -3.22 -19.21
CA TYR A 683 -9.73 -2.72 -17.86
C TYR A 683 -10.50 -3.72 -16.99
N LYS A 684 -11.63 -4.22 -17.49
CA LYS A 684 -12.47 -5.22 -16.82
C LYS A 684 -11.72 -6.52 -16.55
N SER A 685 -10.96 -7.00 -17.53
CA SER A 685 -10.19 -8.25 -17.41
C SER A 685 -9.12 -8.15 -16.33
N VAL A 686 -8.28 -7.11 -16.38
CA VAL A 686 -7.20 -6.90 -15.41
C VAL A 686 -7.75 -6.65 -14.00
N MET A 687 -8.83 -5.89 -13.88
CA MET A 687 -9.45 -5.64 -12.57
C MET A 687 -10.06 -6.92 -11.96
N ALA A 688 -10.58 -7.83 -12.80
CA ALA A 688 -11.07 -9.12 -12.33
C ALA A 688 -9.94 -10.01 -11.76
N GLU A 689 -8.71 -9.94 -12.28
CA GLU A 689 -7.55 -10.66 -11.75
C GLU A 689 -7.27 -10.31 -10.28
N ILE A 690 -7.59 -9.09 -9.85
CA ILE A 690 -7.41 -8.60 -8.49
C ILE A 690 -8.72 -8.50 -7.70
N GLY A 691 -9.75 -9.25 -8.14
CA GLY A 691 -11.02 -9.38 -7.42
C GLY A 691 -11.94 -8.15 -7.48
N GLN A 692 -11.68 -7.19 -8.37
CA GLN A 692 -12.57 -6.07 -8.59
C GLN A 692 -13.57 -6.38 -9.71
N THR A 693 -14.83 -6.05 -9.48
CA THR A 693 -15.87 -6.16 -10.49
C THR A 693 -16.20 -4.77 -11.00
N VAL A 694 -16.06 -4.55 -12.31
CA VAL A 694 -16.36 -3.27 -12.95
C VAL A 694 -17.44 -3.43 -14.03
N THR A 695 -18.22 -2.38 -14.19
CA THR A 695 -19.26 -2.24 -15.22
C THR A 695 -19.14 -0.84 -15.84
N PRO A 696 -19.65 -0.63 -17.08
CA PRO A 696 -19.77 0.70 -17.62
C PRO A 696 -20.63 1.58 -16.71
N GLY A 697 -20.35 2.87 -16.65
CA GLY A 697 -21.10 3.82 -15.79
C GLY A 697 -22.59 3.86 -16.14
N ASN A 698 -22.94 3.72 -17.41
CA ASN A 698 -24.33 3.68 -17.91
C ASN A 698 -25.07 2.38 -17.53
N LYS A 699 -24.37 1.38 -16.97
CA LYS A 699 -24.93 0.04 -16.61
C LYS A 699 -25.67 -0.63 -17.76
N SER A 700 -25.24 -0.35 -19.00
CA SER A 700 -25.75 -1.01 -20.19
C SER A 700 -25.37 -2.50 -20.18
N ASP A 701 -26.27 -3.35 -20.70
CA ASP A 701 -25.96 -4.76 -20.96
C ASP A 701 -24.99 -4.93 -22.16
N VAL A 702 -24.86 -3.89 -23.00
CA VAL A 702 -23.89 -3.84 -24.11
C VAL A 702 -22.65 -3.10 -23.64
N GLU A 703 -21.57 -3.84 -23.50
CA GLU A 703 -20.26 -3.28 -23.11
C GLU A 703 -19.49 -2.86 -24.36
N LEU A 704 -19.26 -1.58 -24.52
CA LEU A 704 -18.41 -1.04 -25.58
C LEU A 704 -16.96 -0.92 -25.07
N PRO A 705 -15.97 -1.09 -25.96
CA PRO A 705 -14.56 -0.91 -25.58
C PRO A 705 -14.25 0.53 -25.17
N TYR A 706 -14.92 1.50 -25.80
CA TYR A 706 -14.86 2.94 -25.52
C TYR A 706 -16.02 3.67 -26.19
N PHE A 707 -16.24 4.91 -25.81
CA PHE A 707 -17.14 5.85 -26.48
C PHE A 707 -16.36 6.78 -27.40
N THR A 708 -16.99 7.26 -28.46
CA THR A 708 -16.44 8.28 -29.36
C THR A 708 -17.01 9.67 -29.12
N ASN A 709 -18.06 9.75 -28.30
CA ASN A 709 -18.71 11.00 -27.91
C ASN A 709 -18.65 11.16 -26.38
N ILE A 710 -18.14 12.29 -25.91
CA ILE A 710 -18.06 12.60 -24.48
C ILE A 710 -19.41 12.62 -23.78
N CYS A 711 -20.51 12.93 -24.53
CA CYS A 711 -21.85 12.93 -23.96
C CYS A 711 -22.36 11.52 -23.55
N GLU A 712 -21.66 10.47 -23.91
CA GLU A 712 -21.98 9.10 -23.51
C GLU A 712 -21.42 8.74 -22.12
N LEU A 713 -20.47 9.54 -21.61
CA LEU A 713 -19.95 9.39 -20.26
C LEU A 713 -21.04 9.64 -19.20
N GLN A 714 -21.14 8.75 -18.25
CA GLN A 714 -21.96 8.91 -17.05
C GLN A 714 -21.07 9.06 -15.79
N PHE A 715 -20.41 10.21 -15.73
CA PHE A 715 -19.53 10.55 -14.61
C PHE A 715 -20.28 11.47 -13.64
N LEU A 716 -20.36 11.06 -12.36
CA LEU A 716 -21.08 11.69 -11.23
C LEU A 716 -22.59 11.48 -11.25
#